data_737d340090f1cf95141ba5e70ea62a7d
#
_entry.id   737d340090f1cf95141ba5e70ea62a7d
#
_cell.length_a   1.000
_cell.length_b   1.000
_cell.length_c   1.000
_cell.angle_alpha   90.00
_cell.angle_beta   90.00
_cell.angle_gamma   90.00
#
_symmetry.space_group_name_H-M   'P 1'
#
loop_
_entity.id
_entity.type
_entity.pdbx_description
1 polymer ?
#
loop_
_entity_poly.entity_id
_entity_poly.type
_entity_poly.pdbx_seq_one_letter_code
_entity_poly.pdbx_strand_id
1 'polypeptide(L)'
;MKYIKIGVFVSMLLTTPMLEAQNSPDFKEEQSLLLWKDNLEQLSMENEEECSWEDELEELSRHLREPVNINTATKQQLERFPFLTDIQIENLLAYIYIHGQMQTIYELQLVEEMDKRTIDLLLPFVCVQAVKEGRGYPALKSILKYGKHEALARLDVPFYTRKGYEKNYLGPSLYHSLRYSFHYGDYVQAGVTGEKDAGEPFLALHNGKGYDYYSFYFLVKNRGRLKTLALGNYRLSFGQGLVLSTDFRLGKTFSMTTAEYRAGGIRKHSSTDEYNYFRGAAATVGVLPYLDISAFYSHRSMDGVVEDGRITSIYKTGLHRTQKEADKMNAFALQVIGGNMTYEKNSLKVGVTGIYYFFNRPYEPRLNKYAKYNLHGSDFYNVGMDYRYRLGRLVWVGEAATGGKGYALLNRLKYHLSSDCHLLLVHRYYSYDYWALFGRSFGESSTPQNENGWYLAAEATPFARWKFFASLDLFSFPWWKYRISKPSKGADVMFQSAYAPRRNLSMYLNYRYKRKDRDVTGTGGTVIQPVYHHKLRYRLTYMPGRFTLRTTVDYHHFRQQDGAGYKFGRSQGYQCTQLCSYAFPFPLSVSLQGTWFHTDDYDSRVYASERGLLYTFHTPSFYGRGFRCSARLRYDLNKTFMLLAKFGQTVYRDREAIGSGNDEIPGNRKADLQLQLRIKF
;
A
#
# COMPACT_ATOMS: atom_id res chain seq x y z
N MET A 1 -44.63 -23.93 7.74
CA MET A 1 -43.58 -24.93 7.95
C MET A 1 -42.21 -24.61 7.32
N LYS A 2 -42.00 -23.50 6.63
CA LYS A 2 -40.66 -23.10 6.07
C LYS A 2 -39.77 -22.31 7.05
N TYR A 3 -40.33 -21.74 8.08
CA TYR A 3 -39.56 -20.92 9.05
C TYR A 3 -38.93 -21.69 10.23
N ILE A 4 -39.39 -22.94 10.47
CA ILE A 4 -38.89 -23.79 11.56
C ILE A 4 -37.54 -24.46 11.19
N LYS A 5 -37.23 -24.66 9.91
CA LYS A 5 -35.96 -25.28 9.48
C LYS A 5 -34.76 -24.29 9.54
N ILE A 6 -35.00 -23.00 9.43
CA ILE A 6 -33.93 -21.99 9.56
C ILE A 6 -33.54 -21.77 11.04
N GLY A 7 -34.51 -21.85 11.95
CA GLY A 7 -34.26 -21.72 13.39
C GLY A 7 -33.45 -22.89 13.98
N VAL A 8 -33.61 -24.10 13.46
CA VAL A 8 -32.87 -25.27 13.93
C VAL A 8 -31.42 -25.28 13.39
N PHE A 9 -31.19 -24.76 12.18
CA PHE A 9 -29.84 -24.65 11.64
C PHE A 9 -29.02 -23.55 12.34
N VAL A 10 -29.65 -22.44 12.75
CA VAL A 10 -29.03 -21.38 13.56
C VAL A 10 -28.76 -21.84 14.98
N SER A 11 -29.63 -22.70 15.57
CA SER A 11 -29.46 -23.23 16.93
C SER A 11 -28.35 -24.29 17.01
N MET A 12 -28.12 -25.08 15.97
CA MET A 12 -27.04 -26.08 15.91
C MET A 12 -25.65 -25.47 15.73
N LEU A 13 -25.56 -24.25 15.16
CA LEU A 13 -24.29 -23.51 15.02
C LEU A 13 -23.84 -22.81 16.31
N LEU A 14 -24.69 -22.74 17.33
CA LEU A 14 -24.43 -22.01 18.59
C LEU A 14 -23.93 -22.92 19.76
N THR A 15 -23.82 -24.23 19.55
CA THR A 15 -23.50 -25.20 20.64
C THR A 15 -22.12 -25.83 20.57
N THR A 16 -21.14 -25.20 19.94
CA THR A 16 -19.73 -25.64 20.01
C THR A 16 -18.94 -24.91 21.07
N PRO A 17 -17.92 -25.51 21.67
CA PRO A 17 -17.50 -25.27 23.05
C PRO A 17 -16.95 -23.87 23.33
N MET A 18 -17.48 -23.29 24.42
CA MET A 18 -17.18 -21.95 24.94
C MET A 18 -15.74 -21.73 25.48
N LEU A 19 -14.84 -22.72 25.49
CA LEU A 19 -13.60 -22.63 26.28
C LEU A 19 -12.33 -22.27 25.50
N GLU A 20 -12.28 -22.34 24.18
CA GLU A 20 -11.04 -22.06 23.41
C GLU A 20 -10.94 -20.65 22.81
N ALA A 21 -12.01 -19.85 22.84
CA ALA A 21 -12.09 -18.57 22.13
C ALA A 21 -11.32 -17.40 22.77
N GLN A 22 -10.87 -17.53 24.00
CA GLN A 22 -10.16 -16.44 24.71
C GLN A 22 -8.73 -16.19 24.20
N ASN A 23 -8.15 -17.12 23.47
CA ASN A 23 -6.78 -17.06 22.97
C ASN A 23 -6.64 -17.37 21.48
N SER A 24 -7.68 -17.17 20.65
CA SER A 24 -7.51 -17.41 19.21
C SER A 24 -6.45 -16.45 18.67
N PRO A 25 -5.39 -16.97 18.03
CA PRO A 25 -4.31 -16.14 17.45
C PRO A 25 -4.86 -15.10 16.49
N ASP A 26 -5.94 -15.42 15.80
CA ASP A 26 -6.58 -14.60 14.77
C ASP A 26 -7.30 -13.36 15.35
N PHE A 27 -7.74 -13.37 16.62
CA PHE A 27 -8.33 -12.17 17.25
C PHE A 27 -7.25 -11.16 17.66
N LYS A 28 -6.13 -11.65 18.18
CA LYS A 28 -4.95 -10.81 18.47
C LYS A 28 -4.37 -10.23 17.17
N GLU A 29 -4.42 -10.99 16.08
CA GLU A 29 -4.06 -10.55 14.73
C GLU A 29 -4.87 -9.33 14.31
N GLU A 30 -6.18 -9.35 14.48
CA GLU A 30 -7.04 -8.22 14.08
C GLU A 30 -6.78 -6.95 14.90
N GLN A 31 -6.58 -7.06 16.20
CA GLN A 31 -6.26 -5.92 17.07
C GLN A 31 -4.89 -5.30 16.72
N SER A 32 -3.89 -6.11 16.47
CA SER A 32 -2.56 -5.65 16.08
C SER A 32 -2.56 -5.00 14.70
N LEU A 33 -3.31 -5.56 13.77
CA LEU A 33 -3.53 -4.95 12.44
C LEU A 33 -4.31 -3.64 12.49
N LEU A 34 -5.09 -3.36 13.55
CA LEU A 34 -5.79 -2.08 13.68
C LEU A 34 -4.84 -0.88 13.74
N LEU A 35 -3.77 -0.99 14.52
CA LEU A 35 -2.75 0.06 14.59
C LEU A 35 -2.09 0.28 13.23
N TRP A 36 -1.87 -0.79 12.47
CA TRP A 36 -1.34 -0.74 11.12
C TRP A 36 -2.33 -0.15 10.12
N LYS A 37 -3.60 -0.55 10.18
CA LYS A 37 -4.65 0.01 9.32
C LYS A 37 -4.86 1.50 9.56
N ASP A 38 -4.62 1.98 10.77
CA ASP A 38 -4.64 3.42 11.07
C ASP A 38 -3.53 4.16 10.33
N ASN A 39 -2.36 3.56 10.27
CA ASN A 39 -1.25 4.08 9.49
C ASN A 39 -1.56 4.06 7.99
N LEU A 40 -2.13 2.98 7.47
CA LEU A 40 -2.53 2.85 6.06
C LEU A 40 -3.63 3.84 5.68
N GLU A 41 -4.57 4.14 6.58
CA GLU A 41 -5.60 5.15 6.35
C GLU A 41 -5.00 6.54 6.14
N GLN A 42 -4.01 6.91 6.96
CA GLN A 42 -3.31 8.17 6.80
C GLN A 42 -2.60 8.26 5.44
N LEU A 43 -2.02 7.15 5.00
CA LEU A 43 -1.32 7.06 3.72
C LEU A 43 -2.24 7.20 2.52
N SER A 44 -3.40 6.54 2.55
CA SER A 44 -4.37 6.61 1.44
C SER A 44 -4.96 8.01 1.25
N MET A 45 -4.93 8.83 2.31
CA MET A 45 -5.35 10.22 2.22
C MET A 45 -4.30 11.16 1.63
N GLU A 46 -3.03 10.76 1.68
CA GLU A 46 -1.94 11.52 1.09
C GLU A 46 -1.79 11.25 -0.40
N ASN A 47 -2.08 10.04 -0.82
CA ASN A 47 -1.95 9.58 -2.19
C ASN A 47 -3.34 9.61 -2.87
N GLU A 48 -3.45 10.36 -3.95
CA GLU A 48 -4.66 10.41 -4.77
C GLU A 48 -4.79 9.17 -5.69
N GLU A 49 -3.77 8.33 -5.77
CA GLU A 49 -3.75 7.10 -6.56
C GLU A 49 -4.20 5.89 -5.72
N GLU A 50 -5.09 5.09 -6.28
CA GLU A 50 -5.46 3.79 -5.72
C GLU A 50 -4.30 2.81 -5.88
N CYS A 51 -3.79 2.30 -4.77
CA CYS A 51 -2.73 1.30 -4.74
C CYS A 51 -3.22 0.06 -4.01
N SER A 52 -2.86 -1.11 -4.52
CA SER A 52 -3.14 -2.38 -3.84
C SER A 52 -2.17 -2.59 -2.68
N TRP A 53 -2.73 -2.86 -1.50
CA TRP A 53 -2.00 -3.20 -0.27
C TRP A 53 -2.01 -4.70 0.04
N GLU A 54 -2.50 -5.50 -0.88
CA GLU A 54 -2.78 -6.92 -0.63
C GLU A 54 -1.54 -7.70 -0.23
N ASP A 55 -0.44 -7.53 -0.96
CA ASP A 55 0.81 -8.26 -0.70
C ASP A 55 1.42 -7.89 0.66
N GLU A 56 1.42 -6.59 1.00
CA GLU A 56 1.94 -6.07 2.27
C GLU A 56 1.09 -6.52 3.47
N LEU A 57 -0.24 -6.46 3.34
CA LEU A 57 -1.15 -6.91 4.38
C LEU A 57 -1.10 -8.43 4.58
N GLU A 58 -0.93 -9.21 3.50
CA GLU A 58 -0.74 -10.66 3.57
C GLU A 58 0.57 -10.99 4.31
N GLU A 59 1.68 -10.31 3.99
CA GLU A 59 2.98 -10.52 4.63
C GLU A 59 2.94 -10.17 6.13
N LEU A 60 2.36 -9.04 6.50
CA LEU A 60 2.18 -8.64 7.90
C LEU A 60 1.28 -9.64 8.66
N SER A 61 0.16 -10.04 8.07
CA SER A 61 -0.73 -11.03 8.68
C SER A 61 -0.06 -12.39 8.87
N ARG A 62 0.85 -12.78 7.96
CA ARG A 62 1.66 -13.98 8.11
C ARG A 62 2.58 -13.89 9.33
N HIS A 63 3.29 -12.78 9.51
CA HIS A 63 4.19 -12.61 10.65
C HIS A 63 3.45 -12.51 12.01
N LEU A 64 2.21 -12.04 12.01
CA LEU A 64 1.37 -12.10 13.23
C LEU A 64 1.03 -13.54 13.62
N ARG A 65 0.85 -14.41 12.63
CA ARG A 65 0.53 -15.83 12.87
C ARG A 65 1.77 -16.71 13.12
N GLU A 66 2.88 -16.31 12.53
CA GLU A 66 4.18 -16.97 12.62
C GLU A 66 5.22 -15.94 13.06
N PRO A 67 5.23 -15.59 14.38
CA PRO A 67 6.15 -14.59 14.89
C PRO A 67 7.61 -14.96 14.61
N VAL A 68 8.40 -13.97 14.22
CA VAL A 68 9.83 -14.14 13.97
C VAL A 68 10.55 -14.36 15.28
N ASN A 69 11.32 -15.44 15.40
CA ASN A 69 12.16 -15.65 16.57
C ASN A 69 13.36 -14.69 16.54
N ILE A 70 13.39 -13.76 17.49
CA ILE A 70 14.42 -12.73 17.58
C ILE A 70 15.83 -13.34 17.66
N ASN A 71 16.00 -14.46 18.39
CA ASN A 71 17.31 -15.12 18.54
C ASN A 71 17.87 -15.71 17.25
N THR A 72 17.04 -15.90 16.22
CA THR A 72 17.44 -16.42 14.90
C THR A 72 17.16 -15.45 13.77
N ALA A 73 16.59 -14.29 14.11
CA ALA A 73 16.20 -13.30 13.12
C ALA A 73 17.43 -12.76 12.37
N THR A 74 17.37 -12.80 11.06
CA THR A 74 18.36 -12.15 10.22
C THR A 74 18.04 -10.65 10.08
N LYS A 75 19.05 -9.83 9.77
CA LYS A 75 18.86 -8.41 9.46
C LYS A 75 17.77 -8.22 8.42
N GLN A 76 17.76 -9.02 7.34
CA GLN A 76 16.78 -8.96 6.26
C GLN A 76 15.35 -9.30 6.72
N GLN A 77 15.17 -10.17 7.71
CA GLN A 77 13.85 -10.46 8.28
C GLN A 77 13.32 -9.30 9.12
N LEU A 78 14.19 -8.68 9.93
CA LEU A 78 13.84 -7.51 10.74
C LEU A 78 13.58 -6.27 9.88
N GLU A 79 14.30 -6.11 8.78
CA GLU A 79 14.11 -5.04 7.80
C GLU A 79 12.73 -5.05 7.13
N ARG A 80 12.00 -6.13 7.18
CA ARG A 80 10.61 -6.21 6.67
C ARG A 80 9.60 -5.47 7.56
N PHE A 81 9.97 -5.18 8.80
CA PHE A 81 9.15 -4.36 9.68
C PHE A 81 9.43 -2.88 9.42
N PRO A 82 8.53 -2.17 8.71
CA PRO A 82 8.78 -0.81 8.25
C PRO A 82 8.86 0.23 9.38
N PHE A 83 8.54 -0.15 10.60
CA PHE A 83 8.63 0.68 11.80
C PHE A 83 9.95 0.51 12.57
N LEU A 84 10.78 -0.47 12.22
CA LEU A 84 12.12 -0.60 12.77
C LEU A 84 13.12 0.25 11.98
N THR A 85 13.90 1.04 12.68
CA THR A 85 15.03 1.76 12.08
C THR A 85 16.26 0.84 11.98
N ASP A 86 17.21 1.18 11.11
CA ASP A 86 18.45 0.42 10.99
C ASP A 86 19.24 0.39 12.31
N ILE A 87 19.23 1.50 13.05
CA ILE A 87 19.87 1.60 14.35
C ILE A 87 19.28 0.59 15.34
N GLN A 88 17.95 0.52 15.39
CA GLN A 88 17.25 -0.41 16.27
C GLN A 88 17.53 -1.87 15.89
N ILE A 89 17.58 -2.18 14.59
CA ILE A 89 17.90 -3.53 14.12
C ILE A 89 19.36 -3.88 14.44
N GLU A 90 20.31 -2.98 14.18
CA GLU A 90 21.72 -3.23 14.47
C GLU A 90 21.97 -3.34 15.96
N ASN A 91 21.36 -2.50 16.79
CA ASN A 91 21.46 -2.58 18.24
C ASN A 91 20.83 -3.88 18.78
N LEU A 92 19.71 -4.32 18.21
CA LEU A 92 19.09 -5.60 18.55
C LEU A 92 20.00 -6.79 18.23
N LEU A 93 20.59 -6.80 17.03
CA LEU A 93 21.52 -7.87 16.63
C LEU A 93 22.83 -7.80 17.44
N ALA A 94 23.32 -6.60 17.72
CA ALA A 94 24.50 -6.41 18.59
C ALA A 94 24.23 -6.85 20.02
N TYR A 95 23.06 -6.56 20.57
CA TYR A 95 22.66 -7.03 21.89
C TYR A 95 22.72 -8.55 21.97
N ILE A 96 22.13 -9.26 20.99
CA ILE A 96 22.16 -10.73 20.94
C ILE A 96 23.61 -11.26 20.78
N TYR A 97 24.42 -10.58 19.99
CA TYR A 97 25.83 -10.98 19.79
C TYR A 97 26.67 -10.83 21.07
N ILE A 98 26.45 -9.74 21.83
CA ILE A 98 27.24 -9.41 23.04
C ILE A 98 26.75 -10.20 24.26
N HIS A 99 25.42 -10.25 24.47
CA HIS A 99 24.80 -10.81 25.67
C HIS A 99 24.33 -12.27 25.51
N GLY A 100 24.40 -12.80 24.26
CA GLY A 100 23.86 -14.11 23.94
C GLY A 100 22.37 -14.10 23.62
N GLN A 101 21.76 -15.28 23.60
CA GLN A 101 20.36 -15.43 23.27
C GLN A 101 19.46 -14.75 24.32
N MET A 102 18.50 -13.96 23.88
CA MET A 102 17.44 -13.45 24.77
C MET A 102 16.65 -14.59 25.38
N GLN A 103 16.39 -14.52 26.68
CA GLN A 103 15.59 -15.49 27.43
C GLN A 103 14.12 -15.08 27.46
N THR A 104 13.87 -13.77 27.47
CA THR A 104 12.52 -13.20 27.54
C THR A 104 12.33 -12.07 26.54
N ILE A 105 11.09 -11.89 26.10
CA ILE A 105 10.72 -10.77 25.21
C ILE A 105 10.88 -9.40 25.87
N TYR A 106 10.93 -9.34 27.20
CA TYR A 106 11.09 -8.11 27.96
C TYR A 106 12.49 -7.49 27.84
N GLU A 107 13.49 -8.28 27.45
CA GLU A 107 14.86 -7.83 27.20
C GLU A 107 14.96 -6.83 26.03
N LEU A 108 13.95 -6.76 25.18
CA LEU A 108 13.83 -5.70 24.17
C LEU A 108 13.93 -4.28 24.76
N GLN A 109 13.57 -4.10 26.04
CA GLN A 109 13.68 -2.82 26.72
C GLN A 109 15.14 -2.44 27.07
N LEU A 110 16.06 -3.39 27.03
CA LEU A 110 17.49 -3.19 27.30
C LEU A 110 18.26 -2.86 26.01
N VAL A 111 17.63 -3.02 24.85
CA VAL A 111 18.25 -2.71 23.56
C VAL A 111 18.26 -1.19 23.37
N GLU A 112 19.45 -0.64 23.12
CA GLU A 112 19.65 0.78 22.91
C GLU A 112 18.80 1.31 21.73
N GLU A 113 18.26 2.52 21.83
CA GLU A 113 17.37 3.19 20.85
C GLU A 113 16.02 2.46 20.63
N MET A 114 15.68 1.43 21.42
CA MET A 114 14.41 0.72 21.33
C MET A 114 13.39 1.37 22.25
N ASP A 115 12.61 2.32 21.71
CA ASP A 115 11.56 2.98 22.45
C ASP A 115 10.36 2.07 22.71
N LYS A 116 9.60 2.37 23.78
CA LYS A 116 8.44 1.57 24.20
C LYS A 116 7.41 1.38 23.09
N ARG A 117 7.19 2.40 22.26
CA ARG A 117 6.21 2.32 21.19
C ARG A 117 6.66 1.36 20.09
N THR A 118 7.92 1.42 19.70
CA THR A 118 8.50 0.48 18.74
C THR A 118 8.41 -0.95 19.27
N ILE A 119 8.68 -1.15 20.57
CA ILE A 119 8.49 -2.45 21.22
C ILE A 119 7.02 -2.88 21.14
N ASP A 120 6.07 -2.04 21.53
CA ASP A 120 4.63 -2.36 21.49
C ASP A 120 4.15 -2.69 20.06
N LEU A 121 4.72 -2.05 19.02
CA LEU A 121 4.47 -2.37 17.62
C LEU A 121 5.11 -3.69 17.19
N LEU A 122 6.29 -4.04 17.72
CA LEU A 122 7.05 -5.22 17.36
C LEU A 122 6.53 -6.50 18.04
N LEU A 123 6.10 -6.39 19.29
CA LEU A 123 5.66 -7.52 20.12
C LEU A 123 4.70 -8.52 19.43
N PRO A 124 3.72 -8.10 18.63
CA PRO A 124 2.82 -9.03 17.96
C PRO A 124 3.50 -9.89 16.88
N PHE A 125 4.63 -9.43 16.34
CA PHE A 125 5.31 -10.03 15.19
C PHE A 125 6.53 -10.88 15.56
N VAL A 126 6.92 -10.88 16.81
CA VAL A 126 8.16 -11.53 17.25
C VAL A 126 7.92 -12.44 18.46
N CYS A 127 8.79 -13.41 18.60
CA CYS A 127 8.84 -14.30 19.78
C CYS A 127 10.28 -14.53 20.19
N VAL A 128 10.48 -15.02 21.42
CA VAL A 128 11.76 -15.46 21.94
C VAL A 128 11.68 -16.97 22.15
N GLN A 129 12.49 -17.72 21.42
CA GLN A 129 12.61 -19.16 21.51
C GLN A 129 14.08 -19.55 21.50
N ALA A 130 14.44 -20.60 22.23
CA ALA A 130 15.79 -21.12 22.20
C ALA A 130 16.20 -21.57 20.79
N VAL A 131 17.42 -21.24 20.42
CA VAL A 131 17.98 -21.66 19.13
C VAL A 131 18.31 -23.14 19.18
N LYS A 132 17.67 -23.93 18.34
CA LYS A 132 18.10 -25.31 18.07
C LYS A 132 19.21 -25.25 17.03
N GLU A 133 20.42 -25.62 17.46
CA GLU A 133 21.59 -25.61 16.57
C GLU A 133 21.35 -26.41 15.27
N GLY A 134 21.86 -25.84 14.16
CA GLY A 134 22.24 -26.57 12.97
C GLY A 134 21.14 -27.23 12.15
N ARG A 135 20.13 -26.49 11.66
CA ARG A 135 19.36 -26.98 10.51
C ARG A 135 19.84 -26.31 9.23
N GLY A 136 20.50 -27.10 8.37
CA GLY A 136 20.75 -26.73 6.99
C GLY A 136 19.42 -26.43 6.25
N TYR A 137 19.49 -26.14 4.95
CA TYR A 137 18.30 -25.92 4.14
C TYR A 137 17.32 -27.10 4.26
N PRO A 138 16.01 -26.88 4.49
CA PRO A 138 15.06 -27.95 4.74
C PRO A 138 14.95 -28.91 3.54
N ALA A 139 14.84 -30.20 3.82
CA ALA A 139 14.64 -31.22 2.80
C ALA A 139 13.28 -31.04 2.10
N LEU A 140 13.21 -31.34 0.81
CA LEU A 140 11.99 -31.21 0.01
C LEU A 140 10.79 -31.95 0.64
N LYS A 141 11.04 -33.17 1.17
CA LYS A 141 10.03 -33.97 1.90
C LYS A 141 9.46 -33.21 3.11
N SER A 142 10.29 -32.47 3.85
CA SER A 142 9.86 -31.64 4.97
C SER A 142 9.06 -30.42 4.53
N ILE A 143 9.50 -29.79 3.43
CA ILE A 143 8.79 -28.65 2.84
C ILE A 143 7.37 -29.06 2.45
N LEU A 144 7.20 -30.17 1.72
CA LEU A 144 5.89 -30.66 1.27
C LEU A 144 5.02 -31.17 2.42
N LYS A 145 5.62 -31.82 3.44
CA LYS A 145 4.88 -32.40 4.56
C LYS A 145 4.37 -31.37 5.58
N TYR A 146 5.16 -30.32 5.82
CA TYR A 146 4.90 -29.33 6.85
C TYR A 146 4.65 -27.92 6.30
N GLY A 147 4.54 -27.81 4.98
CA GLY A 147 4.11 -26.59 4.33
C GLY A 147 2.68 -26.23 4.72
N LYS A 148 2.39 -24.95 4.76
CA LYS A 148 1.06 -24.42 5.09
C LYS A 148 0.37 -23.95 3.83
N HIS A 149 -0.89 -24.27 3.74
CA HIS A 149 -1.74 -23.95 2.61
C HIS A 149 -2.83 -22.98 3.05
N GLU A 150 -3.11 -21.99 2.23
CA GLU A 150 -4.24 -21.08 2.42
C GLU A 150 -4.97 -20.88 1.09
N ALA A 151 -6.28 -21.09 1.11
CA ALA A 151 -7.16 -20.77 0.00
C ALA A 151 -8.13 -19.67 0.42
N LEU A 152 -8.32 -18.68 -0.45
CA LEU A 152 -9.24 -17.55 -0.27
C LEU A 152 -10.20 -17.52 -1.45
N ALA A 153 -11.50 -17.46 -1.18
CA ALA A 153 -12.54 -17.19 -2.17
C ALA A 153 -13.25 -15.89 -1.77
N ARG A 154 -13.41 -14.96 -2.69
CA ARG A 154 -14.14 -13.71 -2.51
C ARG A 154 -15.24 -13.58 -3.54
N LEU A 155 -16.37 -13.02 -3.10
CA LEU A 155 -17.52 -12.68 -3.93
C LEU A 155 -18.07 -11.32 -3.48
N ASP A 156 -18.19 -10.36 -4.40
CA ASP A 156 -18.83 -9.07 -4.17
C ASP A 156 -20.13 -9.02 -4.99
N VAL A 157 -21.24 -8.71 -4.29
CA VAL A 157 -22.59 -8.68 -4.84
C VAL A 157 -23.15 -7.27 -4.69
N PRO A 158 -23.30 -6.49 -5.76
CA PRO A 158 -23.97 -5.19 -5.71
C PRO A 158 -25.49 -5.37 -5.66
N PHE A 159 -26.17 -4.53 -4.86
CA PHE A 159 -27.65 -4.42 -4.81
C PHE A 159 -28.13 -3.19 -5.59
N TYR A 160 -27.44 -2.85 -6.65
CA TYR A 160 -27.77 -1.77 -7.59
C TYR A 160 -27.36 -2.20 -8.99
N THR A 161 -28.01 -1.61 -9.99
CA THR A 161 -27.67 -1.84 -11.40
C THR A 161 -27.05 -0.57 -11.96
N ARG A 162 -25.89 -0.72 -12.64
CA ARG A 162 -25.26 0.38 -13.41
C ARG A 162 -25.85 0.41 -14.80
N LYS A 163 -25.94 1.59 -15.42
CA LYS A 163 -26.40 1.74 -16.81
C LYS A 163 -25.64 0.88 -17.81
N GLY A 164 -24.36 0.62 -17.56
CA GLY A 164 -23.54 -0.23 -18.41
C GLY A 164 -24.08 -1.66 -18.59
N TYR A 165 -24.79 -2.20 -17.60
CA TYR A 165 -25.38 -3.54 -17.70
C TYR A 165 -26.58 -3.62 -18.64
N GLU A 166 -27.16 -2.50 -19.02
CA GLU A 166 -28.26 -2.48 -19.98
C GLU A 166 -27.79 -2.75 -21.43
N LYS A 167 -26.59 -2.28 -21.81
CA LYS A 167 -26.16 -2.32 -23.22
C LYS A 167 -24.66 -2.57 -23.45
N ASN A 168 -23.77 -2.23 -22.52
CA ASN A 168 -22.35 -2.10 -22.82
C ASN A 168 -21.46 -3.11 -22.13
N TYR A 169 -21.82 -3.59 -20.94
CA TYR A 169 -21.00 -4.57 -20.20
C TYR A 169 -21.20 -5.95 -20.75
N LEU A 170 -20.09 -6.70 -20.88
CA LEU A 170 -20.03 -8.02 -21.49
C LEU A 170 -20.33 -9.16 -20.50
N GLY A 171 -20.25 -8.90 -19.21
CA GLY A 171 -20.41 -9.88 -18.16
C GLY A 171 -21.32 -9.44 -17.02
N PRO A 172 -21.56 -10.34 -16.04
CA PRO A 172 -22.44 -10.09 -14.91
C PRO A 172 -21.86 -9.07 -13.91
N SER A 173 -22.73 -8.53 -13.06
CA SER A 173 -22.38 -7.53 -12.05
C SER A 173 -21.55 -8.04 -10.88
N LEU A 174 -21.26 -9.34 -10.83
CA LEU A 174 -20.53 -9.97 -9.75
C LEU A 174 -19.01 -9.82 -9.93
N TYR A 175 -18.31 -9.40 -8.88
CA TYR A 175 -16.87 -9.57 -8.75
C TYR A 175 -16.57 -10.86 -8.02
N HIS A 176 -15.60 -11.64 -8.48
CA HIS A 176 -15.11 -12.78 -7.71
C HIS A 176 -13.64 -13.07 -7.98
N SER A 177 -12.96 -13.55 -6.94
CA SER A 177 -11.57 -13.97 -7.03
C SER A 177 -11.31 -15.23 -6.21
N LEU A 178 -10.35 -16.03 -6.68
CA LEU A 178 -9.82 -17.19 -5.99
C LEU A 178 -8.31 -17.03 -5.86
N ARG A 179 -7.79 -17.24 -4.65
CA ARG A 179 -6.36 -17.23 -4.37
C ARG A 179 -5.98 -18.50 -3.62
N TYR A 180 -4.92 -19.13 -4.07
CA TYR A 180 -4.27 -20.21 -3.35
C TYR A 180 -2.82 -19.83 -3.08
N SER A 181 -2.36 -20.04 -1.85
CA SER A 181 -0.98 -19.82 -1.45
C SER A 181 -0.45 -20.99 -0.63
N PHE A 182 0.79 -21.33 -0.89
CA PHE A 182 1.58 -22.33 -0.16
C PHE A 182 2.81 -21.64 0.39
N HIS A 183 3.19 -21.93 1.64
CA HIS A 183 4.46 -21.47 2.18
C HIS A 183 5.03 -22.45 3.21
N TYR A 184 6.36 -22.52 3.23
CA TYR A 184 7.12 -23.21 4.26
C TYR A 184 8.12 -22.21 4.86
N GLY A 185 7.71 -21.57 5.98
CA GLY A 185 8.44 -20.46 6.56
C GLY A 185 8.78 -19.39 5.51
N ASP A 186 10.01 -18.91 5.55
CA ASP A 186 10.55 -17.99 4.53
C ASP A 186 11.31 -18.69 3.40
N TYR A 187 11.43 -20.03 3.42
CA TYR A 187 12.25 -20.76 2.46
C TYR A 187 11.58 -20.93 1.10
N VAL A 188 10.32 -21.33 1.09
CA VAL A 188 9.57 -21.60 -0.15
C VAL A 188 8.18 -21.00 -0.07
N GLN A 189 7.79 -20.29 -1.11
CA GLN A 189 6.44 -19.75 -1.27
C GLN A 189 5.99 -19.98 -2.71
N ALA A 190 4.73 -20.37 -2.89
CA ALA A 190 4.11 -20.53 -4.20
C ALA A 190 2.65 -20.11 -4.13
N GLY A 191 2.06 -19.69 -5.23
CA GLY A 191 0.65 -19.37 -5.24
C GLY A 191 0.12 -19.05 -6.62
N VAL A 192 -1.21 -19.06 -6.68
CA VAL A 192 -1.99 -18.70 -7.87
C VAL A 192 -3.16 -17.84 -7.43
N THR A 193 -3.42 -16.77 -8.16
CA THR A 193 -4.58 -15.90 -8.00
C THR A 193 -5.31 -15.78 -9.32
N GLY A 194 -6.63 -15.93 -9.31
CA GLY A 194 -7.50 -15.64 -10.45
C GLY A 194 -8.54 -14.62 -10.03
N GLU A 195 -8.82 -13.67 -10.90
CA GLU A 195 -9.74 -12.57 -10.64
C GLU A 195 -10.57 -12.24 -11.86
N LYS A 196 -11.76 -11.74 -11.60
CA LYS A 196 -12.69 -11.18 -12.57
C LYS A 196 -13.42 -9.99 -11.98
N ASP A 197 -13.34 -8.85 -12.64
CA ASP A 197 -14.06 -7.66 -12.27
C ASP A 197 -15.57 -7.71 -12.59
N ALA A 198 -16.33 -6.85 -11.88
CA ALA A 198 -17.76 -6.71 -12.12
C ALA A 198 -18.00 -6.10 -13.51
N GLY A 199 -18.73 -6.81 -14.38
CA GLY A 199 -18.99 -6.41 -15.76
C GLY A 199 -18.17 -7.17 -16.80
N GLU A 200 -17.20 -7.98 -16.37
CA GLU A 200 -16.40 -8.83 -17.26
C GLU A 200 -17.03 -10.20 -17.44
N PRO A 201 -16.83 -10.85 -18.61
CA PRO A 201 -17.29 -12.20 -18.84
C PRO A 201 -16.44 -13.22 -18.06
N PHE A 202 -17.04 -14.37 -17.74
CA PHE A 202 -16.38 -15.52 -17.12
C PHE A 202 -16.69 -16.78 -17.89
N LEU A 203 -15.67 -17.54 -18.30
CA LEU A 203 -15.79 -18.71 -19.18
C LEU A 203 -16.51 -18.39 -20.52
N ALA A 204 -16.43 -17.15 -20.97
CA ALA A 204 -17.12 -16.68 -22.17
C ALA A 204 -16.32 -15.57 -22.87
N LEU A 205 -16.60 -15.35 -24.15
CA LEU A 205 -16.00 -14.30 -24.99
C LEU A 205 -14.46 -14.33 -24.94
N HIS A 206 -13.82 -13.17 -24.67
CA HIS A 206 -12.36 -13.07 -24.55
C HIS A 206 -11.80 -13.85 -23.35
N ASN A 207 -12.63 -14.17 -22.33
CA ASN A 207 -12.26 -14.91 -21.12
C ASN A 207 -12.66 -16.39 -21.17
N GLY A 208 -12.59 -17.03 -22.33
CA GLY A 208 -12.95 -18.46 -22.51
C GLY A 208 -12.17 -19.44 -21.62
N LYS A 209 -11.02 -19.03 -21.05
CA LYS A 209 -10.21 -19.81 -20.10
C LYS A 209 -10.57 -19.59 -18.62
N GLY A 210 -11.59 -18.79 -18.33
CA GLY A 210 -12.10 -18.53 -16.98
C GLY A 210 -11.98 -17.09 -16.55
N TYR A 211 -10.98 -16.79 -15.74
CA TYR A 211 -10.73 -15.44 -15.23
C TYR A 211 -10.10 -14.53 -16.28
N ASP A 212 -10.32 -13.23 -16.11
CA ASP A 212 -9.67 -12.20 -16.90
C ASP A 212 -8.18 -12.09 -16.56
N TYR A 213 -7.88 -12.10 -15.28
CA TYR A 213 -6.52 -12.02 -14.79
C TYR A 213 -6.08 -13.27 -14.04
N TYR A 214 -4.80 -13.66 -14.27
CA TYR A 214 -4.11 -14.71 -13.54
C TYR A 214 -2.74 -14.26 -13.10
N SER A 215 -2.47 -14.37 -11.79
CA SER A 215 -1.15 -14.27 -11.21
C SER A 215 -0.68 -15.62 -10.70
N PHE A 216 0.59 -15.96 -10.93
CA PHE A 216 1.22 -17.14 -10.35
C PHE A 216 2.66 -16.84 -9.99
N TYR A 217 3.12 -17.37 -8.88
CA TYR A 217 4.49 -17.18 -8.42
C TYR A 217 5.06 -18.41 -7.75
N PHE A 218 6.39 -18.55 -7.86
CA PHE A 218 7.18 -19.51 -7.11
C PHE A 218 8.43 -18.79 -6.60
N LEU A 219 8.66 -18.80 -5.29
CA LEU A 219 9.74 -18.09 -4.62
C LEU A 219 10.52 -19.04 -3.73
N VAL A 220 11.85 -19.07 -3.89
CA VAL A 220 12.79 -19.79 -3.04
C VAL A 220 13.75 -18.81 -2.42
N LYS A 221 14.01 -18.92 -1.12
CA LYS A 221 14.92 -18.04 -0.38
C LYS A 221 15.92 -18.81 0.46
N ASN A 222 17.08 -18.20 0.71
CA ASN A 222 18.08 -18.64 1.68
C ASN A 222 18.66 -20.05 1.41
N ARG A 223 18.94 -20.39 0.13
CA ARG A 223 19.56 -21.65 -0.25
C ARG A 223 21.05 -21.46 -0.55
N GLY A 224 21.87 -21.48 0.50
CA GLY A 224 23.29 -21.24 0.39
C GLY A 224 23.61 -19.84 -0.14
N ARG A 225 24.34 -19.75 -1.25
CA ARG A 225 24.63 -18.46 -1.91
C ARG A 225 23.42 -17.87 -2.64
N LEU A 226 22.42 -18.68 -2.99
CA LEU A 226 21.19 -18.21 -3.60
C LEU A 226 20.30 -17.59 -2.52
N LYS A 227 20.29 -16.27 -2.46
CA LYS A 227 19.48 -15.52 -1.48
C LYS A 227 18.00 -15.53 -1.84
N THR A 228 17.69 -15.33 -3.12
CA THR A 228 16.30 -15.33 -3.62
C THR A 228 16.27 -15.82 -5.06
N LEU A 229 15.26 -16.63 -5.39
CA LEU A 229 14.87 -17.01 -6.75
C LEU A 229 13.37 -16.84 -6.87
N ALA A 230 12.91 -16.07 -7.83
CA ALA A 230 11.51 -15.89 -8.17
C ALA A 230 11.23 -16.32 -9.60
N LEU A 231 10.15 -17.07 -9.79
CA LEU A 231 9.65 -17.51 -11.09
C LEU A 231 8.15 -17.16 -11.18
N GLY A 232 7.71 -16.74 -12.37
CA GLY A 232 6.33 -16.31 -12.61
C GLY A 232 6.18 -14.81 -12.37
N ASN A 233 5.17 -14.39 -11.60
CA ASN A 233 4.91 -12.99 -11.31
C ASN A 233 5.69 -12.55 -10.07
N TYR A 234 6.44 -11.46 -10.20
CA TYR A 234 7.26 -10.92 -9.12
C TYR A 234 7.30 -9.39 -9.13
N ARG A 235 7.71 -8.82 -8.03
CA ARG A 235 7.92 -7.38 -7.83
C ARG A 235 9.39 -7.11 -7.57
N LEU A 236 9.86 -5.94 -8.00
CA LEU A 236 11.23 -5.50 -7.86
C LEU A 236 11.29 -4.12 -7.22
N SER A 237 12.23 -3.94 -6.30
CA SER A 237 12.54 -2.63 -5.74
C SER A 237 14.01 -2.58 -5.35
N PHE A 238 14.75 -1.61 -5.88
CA PHE A 238 16.16 -1.39 -5.59
C PHE A 238 16.42 0.11 -5.35
N GLY A 239 17.47 0.43 -4.60
CA GLY A 239 17.87 1.79 -4.28
C GLY A 239 16.76 2.58 -3.55
N GLN A 240 16.63 3.85 -3.88
CA GLN A 240 15.56 4.74 -3.41
C GLN A 240 14.40 4.83 -4.41
N GLY A 241 14.43 4.00 -5.46
CA GLY A 241 13.41 3.81 -6.49
C GLY A 241 13.37 4.91 -7.54
N LEU A 242 14.46 5.58 -7.78
CA LEU A 242 14.56 6.44 -8.95
C LEU A 242 14.56 5.61 -10.22
N VAL A 243 15.29 4.49 -10.25
CA VAL A 243 15.36 3.57 -11.39
C VAL A 243 14.21 2.57 -11.37
N LEU A 244 14.06 1.83 -10.27
CA LEU A 244 13.17 0.67 -10.20
C LEU A 244 12.55 0.49 -8.81
N SER A 245 11.25 0.66 -8.73
CA SER A 245 10.45 0.32 -7.55
C SER A 245 9.00 0.06 -7.95
N THR A 246 8.56 -1.17 -7.75
CA THR A 246 7.12 -1.54 -7.82
C THR A 246 6.50 -1.65 -6.43
N ASP A 247 7.28 -1.38 -5.38
CA ASP A 247 6.77 -1.36 -4.02
C ASP A 247 5.88 -0.14 -3.80
N PHE A 248 4.90 -0.33 -2.94
CA PHE A 248 4.11 0.80 -2.44
C PHE A 248 4.99 1.71 -1.57
N ARG A 249 4.81 3.02 -1.73
CA ARG A 249 5.54 4.01 -0.94
C ARG A 249 4.67 4.61 0.13
N LEU A 250 5.20 4.55 1.33
CA LEU A 250 4.67 5.27 2.46
C LEU A 250 4.88 6.78 2.23
N GLY A 251 3.81 7.57 2.34
CA GLY A 251 3.81 9.01 2.07
C GLY A 251 4.61 9.84 3.09
N LYS A 252 4.40 11.15 3.06
CA LYS A 252 5.13 12.12 3.91
C LYS A 252 4.90 11.91 5.41
N THR A 253 3.73 11.42 5.81
CA THR A 253 3.38 11.09 7.21
C THR A 253 4.35 10.09 7.84
N PHE A 254 4.90 9.18 7.04
CA PHE A 254 5.84 8.17 7.50
C PHE A 254 7.27 8.44 7.08
N SER A 255 7.56 9.66 6.67
CA SER A 255 8.88 10.05 6.20
C SER A 255 9.99 9.76 7.20
N MET A 256 9.74 9.92 8.51
CA MET A 256 10.71 9.62 9.57
C MET A 256 11.06 8.13 9.63
N THR A 257 10.06 7.25 9.51
CA THR A 257 10.23 5.79 9.48
C THR A 257 10.84 5.34 8.16
N THR A 258 10.42 5.95 7.04
CA THR A 258 10.90 5.63 5.70
C THR A 258 12.12 6.42 5.26
N ALA A 259 12.68 7.27 6.14
CA ALA A 259 13.90 8.02 5.85
C ALA A 259 15.06 7.09 5.46
N GLU A 260 15.11 5.96 6.13
CA GLU A 260 16.05 4.86 5.88
C GLU A 260 15.42 3.80 4.96
N TYR A 261 14.65 4.24 3.94
CA TYR A 261 13.91 3.31 3.06
C TYR A 261 14.81 2.19 2.56
N ARG A 262 14.30 0.98 2.75
CA ARG A 262 14.96 -0.24 2.32
C ARG A 262 14.17 -0.82 1.17
N ALA A 263 14.85 -0.93 0.06
CA ALA A 263 14.28 -1.59 -1.11
C ALA A 263 14.01 -3.07 -0.80
N GLY A 264 12.81 -3.54 -1.16
CA GLY A 264 12.38 -4.91 -0.88
C GLY A 264 13.11 -5.99 -1.68
N GLY A 265 13.97 -5.61 -2.64
CA GLY A 265 14.63 -6.53 -3.54
C GLY A 265 13.62 -7.26 -4.44
N ILE A 266 13.80 -8.57 -4.55
CA ILE A 266 12.89 -9.45 -5.30
C ILE A 266 11.82 -9.99 -4.35
N ARG A 267 10.54 -9.75 -4.67
CA ARG A 267 9.36 -10.20 -3.92
C ARG A 267 8.38 -10.94 -4.81
N LYS A 268 7.52 -11.76 -4.23
CA LYS A 268 6.37 -12.34 -4.92
C LYS A 268 5.37 -11.26 -5.33
N HIS A 269 4.57 -11.56 -6.35
CA HIS A 269 3.35 -10.82 -6.67
C HIS A 269 2.16 -11.77 -6.60
N SER A 270 1.31 -11.59 -5.60
CA SER A 270 0.11 -12.42 -5.36
C SER A 270 -1.18 -11.61 -5.43
N SER A 271 -1.07 -10.30 -5.63
CA SER A 271 -2.18 -9.35 -5.67
C SER A 271 -2.94 -9.43 -7.00
N THR A 272 -4.11 -8.81 -7.01
CA THR A 272 -4.94 -8.58 -8.19
C THR A 272 -4.54 -7.34 -8.99
N ASP A 273 -3.40 -6.69 -8.67
CA ASP A 273 -2.86 -5.57 -9.44
C ASP A 273 -2.30 -6.06 -10.78
N GLU A 274 -2.97 -5.69 -11.88
CA GLU A 274 -2.65 -6.12 -13.23
C GLU A 274 -1.54 -5.33 -13.91
N TYR A 275 -1.08 -4.26 -13.29
CA TYR A 275 -0.09 -3.37 -13.90
C TYR A 275 1.28 -3.42 -13.24
N ASN A 276 1.39 -3.37 -11.90
CA ASN A 276 2.63 -3.15 -11.17
C ASN A 276 3.39 -4.45 -10.84
N TYR A 277 3.68 -5.29 -11.83
CA TYR A 277 4.44 -6.53 -11.66
C TYR A 277 5.32 -6.85 -12.87
N PHE A 278 6.23 -7.80 -12.69
CA PHE A 278 7.05 -8.41 -13.73
C PHE A 278 6.69 -9.89 -13.84
N ARG A 279 6.83 -10.46 -15.06
CA ARG A 279 6.55 -11.88 -15.30
C ARG A 279 7.74 -12.54 -16.00
N GLY A 280 8.35 -13.52 -15.35
CA GLY A 280 9.52 -14.22 -15.88
C GLY A 280 10.35 -14.86 -14.78
N ALA A 281 11.63 -14.49 -14.69
CA ALA A 281 12.55 -15.01 -13.68
C ALA A 281 13.43 -13.90 -13.09
N ALA A 282 13.70 -14.00 -11.79
CA ALA A 282 14.62 -13.11 -11.09
C ALA A 282 15.38 -13.87 -10.00
N ALA A 283 16.66 -13.55 -9.81
CA ALA A 283 17.48 -14.18 -8.79
C ALA A 283 18.43 -13.18 -8.14
N THR A 284 18.69 -13.38 -6.85
CA THR A 284 19.77 -12.70 -6.10
C THR A 284 20.75 -13.74 -5.56
N VAL A 285 22.03 -13.56 -5.83
CA VAL A 285 23.12 -14.44 -5.40
C VAL A 285 24.17 -13.65 -4.64
N GLY A 286 24.56 -14.15 -3.47
CA GLY A 286 25.74 -13.67 -2.73
C GLY A 286 27.01 -14.22 -3.40
N VAL A 287 27.67 -13.39 -4.18
CA VAL A 287 28.86 -13.79 -4.96
C VAL A 287 30.09 -13.79 -4.07
N LEU A 288 30.26 -12.74 -3.30
CA LEU A 288 31.33 -12.56 -2.33
C LEU A 288 30.77 -12.19 -0.96
N PRO A 289 31.55 -12.31 0.12
CA PRO A 289 31.16 -11.69 1.38
C PRO A 289 30.84 -10.22 1.15
N TYR A 290 29.66 -9.78 1.62
CA TYR A 290 29.16 -8.40 1.49
C TYR A 290 28.76 -7.96 0.06
N LEU A 291 28.82 -8.83 -0.97
CA LEU A 291 28.47 -8.49 -2.35
C LEU A 291 27.35 -9.38 -2.87
N ASP A 292 26.21 -8.78 -3.14
CA ASP A 292 25.06 -9.41 -3.74
C ASP A 292 24.88 -8.93 -5.19
N ILE A 293 24.56 -9.87 -6.07
CA ILE A 293 24.19 -9.58 -7.45
C ILE A 293 22.78 -10.12 -7.69
N SER A 294 21.92 -9.25 -8.18
CA SER A 294 20.56 -9.59 -8.64
C SER A 294 20.49 -9.45 -10.15
N ALA A 295 19.83 -10.39 -10.81
CA ALA A 295 19.50 -10.32 -12.22
C ALA A 295 18.04 -10.69 -12.43
N PHE A 296 17.40 -10.08 -13.42
CA PHE A 296 15.99 -10.34 -13.73
C PHE A 296 15.69 -10.19 -15.21
N TYR A 297 14.72 -10.98 -15.65
CA TYR A 297 14.14 -10.91 -16.99
C TYR A 297 12.62 -11.02 -16.88
N SER A 298 11.92 -10.16 -17.60
CA SER A 298 10.46 -10.18 -17.68
C SER A 298 9.99 -10.04 -19.11
N HIS A 299 9.01 -10.86 -19.47
CA HIS A 299 8.25 -10.74 -20.71
C HIS A 299 6.77 -10.83 -20.40
N ARG A 300 6.01 -9.81 -20.77
CA ARG A 300 4.56 -9.81 -20.57
C ARG A 300 3.82 -9.03 -21.65
N SER A 301 2.60 -9.44 -21.93
CA SER A 301 1.65 -8.63 -22.69
C SER A 301 1.11 -7.49 -21.84
N MET A 302 0.82 -6.38 -22.48
CA MET A 302 0.32 -5.16 -21.88
C MET A 302 -0.92 -4.69 -22.61
N ASP A 303 -1.83 -4.08 -21.87
CA ASP A 303 -3.03 -3.47 -22.43
C ASP A 303 -2.74 -2.06 -22.93
N GLY A 304 -3.35 -1.72 -24.03
CA GLY A 304 -3.15 -0.40 -24.61
C GLY A 304 -3.92 -0.18 -25.90
N VAL A 305 -3.75 0.99 -26.46
CA VAL A 305 -4.29 1.33 -27.79
C VAL A 305 -3.15 1.29 -28.79
N VAL A 306 -3.35 0.50 -29.85
CA VAL A 306 -2.41 0.38 -30.97
C VAL A 306 -3.12 0.88 -32.22
N GLU A 307 -2.56 1.92 -32.86
CA GLU A 307 -3.04 2.52 -34.09
C GLU A 307 -1.87 2.55 -35.08
N ASP A 308 -2.10 2.15 -36.34
CA ASP A 308 -1.09 2.09 -37.37
C ASP A 308 0.24 1.44 -36.99
N GLY A 309 0.14 0.35 -36.19
CA GLY A 309 1.32 -0.39 -35.72
C GLY A 309 2.10 0.28 -34.58
N ARG A 310 1.62 1.39 -34.03
CA ARG A 310 2.25 2.17 -32.96
C ARG A 310 1.39 2.12 -31.69
N ILE A 311 2.02 2.10 -30.55
CA ILE A 311 1.33 2.19 -29.25
C ILE A 311 1.06 3.66 -28.97
N THR A 312 -0.23 4.05 -28.90
CA THR A 312 -0.63 5.43 -28.64
C THR A 312 -0.96 5.67 -27.17
N SER A 313 -1.35 4.64 -26.42
CA SER A 313 -1.53 4.74 -24.97
C SER A 313 -1.38 3.38 -24.27
N ILE A 314 -0.89 3.41 -23.03
CA ILE A 314 -0.80 2.25 -22.13
C ILE A 314 -2.02 2.29 -21.20
N TYR A 315 -2.77 1.19 -21.14
CA TYR A 315 -3.95 1.05 -20.31
C TYR A 315 -3.56 0.37 -18.99
N LYS A 316 -3.85 1.02 -17.86
CA LYS A 316 -3.32 0.62 -16.55
C LYS A 316 -4.38 0.08 -15.59
N THR A 317 -5.66 0.14 -15.95
CA THR A 317 -6.74 -0.19 -15.04
C THR A 317 -7.09 -1.68 -14.97
N GLY A 318 -6.69 -2.47 -15.99
CA GLY A 318 -7.01 -3.90 -16.09
C GLY A 318 -8.48 -4.21 -16.38
N LEU A 319 -9.35 -3.21 -16.60
CA LEU A 319 -10.78 -3.43 -16.79
C LEU A 319 -11.12 -3.81 -18.25
N HIS A 320 -11.81 -4.93 -18.47
CA HIS A 320 -12.24 -5.43 -19.77
C HIS A 320 -13.76 -5.71 -19.84
N ARG A 321 -14.54 -4.77 -19.29
CA ARG A 321 -16.00 -4.88 -19.11
C ARG A 321 -16.80 -4.58 -20.38
N THR A 322 -16.25 -3.77 -21.29
CA THR A 322 -16.88 -3.36 -22.54
C THR A 322 -16.07 -3.82 -23.73
N GLN A 323 -16.67 -3.91 -24.93
CA GLN A 323 -15.92 -4.27 -26.15
C GLN A 323 -14.71 -3.34 -26.37
N LYS A 324 -14.87 -2.02 -26.17
CA LYS A 324 -13.78 -1.06 -26.29
C LYS A 324 -12.66 -1.25 -25.28
N GLU A 325 -12.96 -1.77 -24.08
CA GLU A 325 -11.96 -2.13 -23.07
C GLU A 325 -11.30 -3.46 -23.45
N ALA A 326 -12.05 -4.46 -23.87
CA ALA A 326 -11.56 -5.77 -24.33
C ALA A 326 -10.63 -5.66 -25.55
N ASP A 327 -10.92 -4.75 -26.49
CA ASP A 327 -10.08 -4.48 -27.67
C ASP A 327 -8.67 -3.96 -27.29
N LYS A 328 -8.45 -3.49 -26.06
CA LYS A 328 -7.16 -3.04 -25.56
C LYS A 328 -6.35 -4.14 -24.89
N MET A 329 -6.96 -5.29 -24.62
CA MET A 329 -6.35 -6.38 -23.89
C MET A 329 -5.18 -6.98 -24.68
N ASN A 330 -4.03 -7.16 -24.01
CA ASN A 330 -2.84 -7.80 -24.60
C ASN A 330 -2.38 -7.19 -25.93
N ALA A 331 -2.54 -5.88 -26.13
CA ALA A 331 -2.33 -5.20 -27.41
C ALA A 331 -0.86 -5.14 -27.86
N PHE A 332 0.09 -5.20 -26.93
CA PHE A 332 1.53 -5.18 -27.22
C PHE A 332 2.32 -5.93 -26.14
N ALA A 333 3.59 -6.20 -26.42
CA ALA A 333 4.48 -6.86 -25.48
C ALA A 333 5.55 -5.90 -24.95
N LEU A 334 5.84 -6.05 -23.65
CA LEU A 334 6.93 -5.37 -22.95
C LEU A 334 7.95 -6.42 -22.49
N GLN A 335 9.22 -6.21 -22.86
CA GLN A 335 10.33 -6.98 -22.36
C GLN A 335 11.24 -6.11 -21.50
N VAL A 336 11.71 -6.68 -20.42
CA VAL A 336 12.56 -6.00 -19.44
C VAL A 336 13.70 -6.93 -19.04
N ILE A 337 14.91 -6.41 -19.08
CA ILE A 337 16.10 -7.07 -18.55
C ILE A 337 16.87 -6.09 -17.66
N GLY A 338 17.41 -6.56 -16.59
CA GLY A 338 18.19 -5.70 -15.71
C GLY A 338 18.85 -6.43 -14.55
N GLY A 339 19.52 -5.65 -13.74
CA GLY A 339 20.22 -6.16 -12.57
C GLY A 339 20.51 -5.09 -11.55
N ASN A 340 20.90 -5.57 -10.38
CA ASN A 340 21.39 -4.75 -9.29
C ASN A 340 22.61 -5.42 -8.67
N MET A 341 23.61 -4.63 -8.34
CA MET A 341 24.79 -5.04 -7.59
C MET A 341 24.80 -4.23 -6.29
N THR A 342 24.79 -4.91 -5.16
CA THR A 342 24.80 -4.27 -3.83
C THR A 342 25.99 -4.75 -3.03
N TYR A 343 26.81 -3.80 -2.57
CA TYR A 343 27.87 -4.03 -1.59
C TYR A 343 27.42 -3.44 -0.25
N GLU A 344 27.42 -4.28 0.79
CA GLU A 344 27.05 -3.86 2.16
C GLU A 344 28.06 -4.39 3.16
N LYS A 345 28.79 -3.48 3.79
CA LYS A 345 29.75 -3.80 4.84
C LYS A 345 29.72 -2.73 5.93
N ASN A 346 29.55 -3.16 7.17
CA ASN A 346 29.44 -2.27 8.33
C ASN A 346 28.35 -1.19 8.12
N SER A 347 28.75 0.07 8.24
CA SER A 347 27.85 1.23 8.11
C SER A 347 27.65 1.71 6.66
N LEU A 348 28.29 1.08 5.68
CA LEU A 348 28.22 1.50 4.27
C LEU A 348 27.48 0.45 3.44
N LYS A 349 26.49 0.91 2.71
CA LYS A 349 25.84 0.18 1.63
C LYS A 349 25.92 1.01 0.36
N VAL A 350 26.34 0.42 -0.74
CA VAL A 350 26.36 1.02 -2.08
C VAL A 350 25.71 0.05 -3.05
N GLY A 351 24.81 0.56 -3.86
CA GLY A 351 24.11 -0.21 -4.89
C GLY A 351 24.23 0.42 -6.26
N VAL A 352 24.25 -0.38 -7.30
CA VAL A 352 24.13 0.05 -8.70
C VAL A 352 23.00 -0.73 -9.34
N THR A 353 22.03 -0.06 -9.90
CA THR A 353 20.85 -0.65 -10.56
C THR A 353 20.85 -0.24 -12.03
N GLY A 354 20.67 -1.20 -12.91
CA GLY A 354 20.49 -0.96 -14.35
C GLY A 354 19.29 -1.74 -14.87
N ILE A 355 18.52 -1.09 -15.72
CA ILE A 355 17.36 -1.68 -16.40
C ILE A 355 17.32 -1.24 -17.85
N TYR A 356 17.06 -2.19 -18.74
CA TYR A 356 16.78 -1.97 -20.15
C TYR A 356 15.42 -2.58 -20.47
N TYR A 357 14.56 -1.82 -21.16
CA TYR A 357 13.22 -2.29 -21.51
C TYR A 357 12.82 -1.79 -22.89
N PHE A 358 12.06 -2.62 -23.59
CA PHE A 358 11.61 -2.31 -24.93
C PHE A 358 10.21 -2.87 -25.19
N PHE A 359 9.50 -2.16 -26.06
CA PHE A 359 8.21 -2.57 -26.58
C PHE A 359 8.38 -3.26 -27.93
N ASN A 360 7.53 -4.23 -28.24
CA ASN A 360 7.53 -4.87 -29.56
C ASN A 360 7.01 -3.97 -30.69
N ARG A 361 6.54 -2.77 -30.36
CA ARG A 361 6.08 -1.71 -31.27
C ARG A 361 6.53 -0.35 -30.73
N PRO A 362 6.73 0.66 -31.60
CA PRO A 362 7.06 2.00 -31.13
C PRO A 362 5.95 2.59 -30.25
N TYR A 363 6.35 3.16 -29.11
CA TYR A 363 5.46 3.93 -28.25
C TYR A 363 5.46 5.39 -28.64
N GLU A 364 4.39 5.84 -29.29
CA GLU A 364 4.22 7.19 -29.78
C GLU A 364 2.91 7.80 -29.26
N PRO A 365 2.87 8.17 -27.96
CA PRO A 365 1.69 8.78 -27.38
C PRO A 365 1.51 10.20 -27.91
N ARG A 366 0.26 10.69 -27.89
CA ARG A 366 -0.01 12.09 -28.21
C ARG A 366 0.68 13.00 -27.18
N LEU A 367 1.74 13.68 -27.61
CA LEU A 367 2.53 14.56 -26.75
C LEU A 367 1.88 15.96 -26.68
N ASN A 368 1.07 16.19 -25.65
CA ASN A 368 0.65 17.53 -25.27
C ASN A 368 1.83 18.31 -24.69
N LYS A 369 1.73 19.65 -24.61
CA LYS A 369 2.82 20.51 -24.10
C LYS A 369 3.37 20.06 -22.74
N TYR A 370 2.51 19.65 -21.81
CA TYR A 370 2.93 19.16 -20.52
C TYR A 370 3.64 17.80 -20.58
N ALA A 371 3.32 16.97 -21.57
CA ALA A 371 3.86 15.63 -21.77
C ALA A 371 5.02 15.57 -22.77
N LYS A 372 5.52 16.74 -23.23
CA LYS A 372 6.55 16.84 -24.29
C LYS A 372 7.79 15.97 -24.03
N TYR A 373 8.16 15.81 -22.78
CA TYR A 373 9.35 15.05 -22.34
C TYR A 373 9.02 13.65 -21.81
N ASN A 374 7.77 13.21 -21.96
CA ASN A 374 7.38 11.87 -21.59
C ASN A 374 8.00 10.84 -22.53
N LEU A 375 8.01 9.60 -22.08
CA LEU A 375 8.55 8.47 -22.81
C LEU A 375 7.95 8.38 -24.21
N HIS A 376 8.80 8.22 -25.24
CA HIS A 376 8.44 7.91 -26.61
C HIS A 376 9.60 7.20 -27.32
N GLY A 377 9.30 6.26 -28.21
CA GLY A 377 10.27 5.41 -28.88
C GLY A 377 10.04 3.92 -28.61
N SER A 378 11.02 3.08 -28.92
CA SER A 378 10.88 1.61 -28.84
C SER A 378 11.62 1.01 -27.66
N ASP A 379 12.77 1.55 -27.32
CA ASP A 379 13.70 1.00 -26.35
C ASP A 379 14.26 2.07 -25.40
N PHE A 380 14.47 1.68 -24.16
CA PHE A 380 14.77 2.60 -23.07
C PHE A 380 15.69 1.97 -22.04
N TYR A 381 16.43 2.81 -21.35
CA TYR A 381 17.26 2.39 -20.22
C TYR A 381 17.19 3.38 -19.07
N ASN A 382 17.41 2.88 -17.87
CA ASN A 382 17.68 3.68 -16.68
C ASN A 382 18.82 3.03 -15.91
N VAL A 383 19.74 3.84 -15.42
CA VAL A 383 20.86 3.42 -14.57
C VAL A 383 20.94 4.35 -13.39
N GLY A 384 21.21 3.80 -12.23
CA GLY A 384 21.35 4.58 -11.00
C GLY A 384 22.33 3.95 -10.02
N MET A 385 22.84 4.79 -9.15
CA MET A 385 23.68 4.42 -8.04
C MET A 385 23.04 4.92 -6.75
N ASP A 386 22.83 4.02 -5.81
CA ASP A 386 22.33 4.31 -4.47
C ASP A 386 23.39 4.08 -3.41
N TYR A 387 23.23 4.79 -2.31
CA TYR A 387 24.12 4.65 -1.16
C TYR A 387 23.36 4.86 0.14
N ARG A 388 23.87 4.23 1.18
CA ARG A 388 23.51 4.47 2.59
C ARG A 388 24.78 4.45 3.41
N TYR A 389 24.99 5.51 4.16
CA TYR A 389 26.14 5.65 5.07
C TYR A 389 25.68 6.13 6.43
N ARG A 390 26.11 5.44 7.48
CA ARG A 390 25.83 5.78 8.87
C ARG A 390 27.10 6.26 9.55
N LEU A 391 27.02 7.43 10.14
CA LEU A 391 28.08 8.05 10.94
C LEU A 391 27.53 8.41 12.33
N GLY A 392 27.70 7.50 13.29
CA GLY A 392 27.11 7.66 14.63
C GLY A 392 25.60 7.85 14.57
N ARG A 393 25.12 9.03 14.97
CA ARG A 393 23.69 9.42 14.99
C ARG A 393 23.17 9.98 13.66
N LEU A 394 24.02 10.07 12.67
CA LEU A 394 23.67 10.57 11.33
C LEU A 394 23.53 9.42 10.34
N VAL A 395 22.43 9.37 9.64
CA VAL A 395 22.18 8.43 8.54
C VAL A 395 21.98 9.21 7.25
N TRP A 396 22.82 8.96 6.27
CA TRP A 396 22.78 9.60 4.97
C TRP A 396 22.43 8.55 3.91
N VAL A 397 21.34 8.77 3.20
CA VAL A 397 20.80 7.85 2.18
C VAL A 397 20.52 8.65 0.92
N GLY A 398 20.87 8.11 -0.23
CA GLY A 398 20.56 8.77 -1.49
C GLY A 398 20.61 7.85 -2.69
N GLU A 399 20.15 8.38 -3.82
CA GLU A 399 20.25 7.77 -5.14
C GLU A 399 20.43 8.85 -6.20
N ALA A 400 21.31 8.59 -7.15
CA ALA A 400 21.47 9.35 -8.37
C ALA A 400 21.17 8.43 -9.56
N ALA A 401 20.34 8.89 -10.49
CA ALA A 401 19.91 8.09 -11.63
C ALA A 401 19.86 8.91 -12.91
N THR A 402 20.07 8.23 -14.03
CA THR A 402 19.92 8.79 -15.37
C THR A 402 19.16 7.84 -16.29
N GLY A 403 18.49 8.39 -17.29
CA GLY A 403 17.80 7.65 -18.33
C GLY A 403 17.58 8.56 -19.54
N GLY A 404 18.16 8.18 -20.68
CA GLY A 404 18.12 9.03 -21.86
C GLY A 404 18.85 10.36 -21.67
N LYS A 405 18.13 11.47 -21.65
CA LYS A 405 18.68 12.84 -21.56
C LYS A 405 18.65 13.44 -20.15
N GLY A 406 17.83 12.88 -19.26
CA GLY A 406 17.55 13.46 -17.97
C GLY A 406 18.29 12.77 -16.81
N TYR A 407 18.29 13.41 -15.65
CA TYR A 407 18.82 12.83 -14.41
C TYR A 407 17.92 13.15 -13.22
N ALA A 408 18.02 12.32 -12.21
CA ALA A 408 17.30 12.45 -10.96
C ALA A 408 18.23 12.23 -9.77
N LEU A 409 18.06 13.04 -8.73
CA LEU A 409 18.83 12.99 -7.50
C LEU A 409 17.87 13.00 -6.31
N LEU A 410 18.09 12.11 -5.36
CA LEU A 410 17.42 12.08 -4.07
C LEU A 410 18.45 11.92 -2.97
N ASN A 411 18.42 12.82 -1.99
CA ASN A 411 19.27 12.76 -0.80
C ASN A 411 18.39 12.88 0.44
N ARG A 412 18.64 12.06 1.45
CA ARG A 412 18.01 12.07 2.74
C ARG A 412 19.04 12.08 3.84
N LEU A 413 18.90 12.96 4.78
CA LEU A 413 19.78 13.10 5.93
C LEU A 413 18.91 13.01 7.19
N LYS A 414 19.03 11.93 7.93
CA LYS A 414 18.33 11.73 9.19
C LYS A 414 19.33 11.89 10.34
N TYR A 415 18.97 12.69 11.31
CA TYR A 415 19.78 12.92 12.50
C TYR A 415 19.00 12.56 13.75
N HIS A 416 19.53 11.63 14.55
CA HIS A 416 19.01 11.22 15.84
C HIS A 416 19.58 12.15 16.92
N LEU A 417 18.85 13.22 17.24
CA LEU A 417 19.29 14.20 18.24
C LEU A 417 19.34 13.57 19.64
N SER A 418 18.31 12.78 19.97
CA SER A 418 18.20 11.92 21.14
C SER A 418 17.37 10.69 20.82
N SER A 419 17.18 9.76 21.79
CA SER A 419 16.22 8.66 21.67
C SER A 419 14.78 9.12 21.35
N ASP A 420 14.44 10.33 21.81
CA ASP A 420 13.10 10.89 21.77
C ASP A 420 12.92 11.99 20.72
N CYS A 421 14.00 12.37 20.00
CA CYS A 421 13.94 13.46 19.02
C CYS A 421 14.74 13.14 17.76
N HIS A 422 14.08 13.19 16.61
CA HIS A 422 14.65 12.88 15.31
C HIS A 422 14.35 13.99 14.31
N LEU A 423 15.33 14.32 13.48
CA LEU A 423 15.22 15.29 12.39
C LEU A 423 15.48 14.62 11.07
N LEU A 424 14.78 15.03 10.03
CA LEU A 424 14.94 14.53 8.66
C LEU A 424 14.96 15.71 7.69
N LEU A 425 15.99 15.76 6.85
CA LEU A 425 16.10 16.64 5.71
C LEU A 425 16.12 15.79 4.43
N VAL A 426 15.28 16.12 3.46
CA VAL A 426 15.27 15.49 2.13
C VAL A 426 15.39 16.55 1.06
N HIS A 427 16.35 16.37 0.18
CA HIS A 427 16.46 17.13 -1.07
C HIS A 427 16.19 16.20 -2.24
N ARG A 428 15.34 16.64 -3.18
CA ARG A 428 15.05 15.95 -4.42
C ARG A 428 15.12 16.89 -5.60
N TYR A 429 15.78 16.41 -6.64
CA TYR A 429 15.83 17.07 -7.93
C TYR A 429 15.60 16.03 -9.04
N TYR A 430 14.49 16.17 -9.76
CA TYR A 430 14.13 15.32 -10.88
C TYR A 430 13.97 16.21 -12.10
N SER A 431 14.89 16.09 -13.06
CA SER A 431 14.81 16.89 -14.28
C SER A 431 13.51 16.61 -15.05
N TYR A 432 13.04 17.57 -15.81
CA TYR A 432 11.77 17.45 -16.56
C TYR A 432 11.85 16.43 -17.70
N ASP A 433 13.06 16.13 -18.18
CA ASP A 433 13.38 15.18 -19.23
C ASP A 433 13.87 13.81 -18.70
N TYR A 434 13.97 13.64 -17.37
CA TYR A 434 14.16 12.33 -16.76
C TYR A 434 12.87 11.54 -16.82
N TRP A 435 12.95 10.30 -17.28
CA TRP A 435 11.83 9.37 -17.29
C TRP A 435 12.26 7.97 -16.86
N ALA A 436 11.52 7.38 -15.93
CA ALA A 436 11.68 6.00 -15.52
C ALA A 436 10.28 5.36 -15.41
N LEU A 437 9.98 4.42 -16.33
CA LEU A 437 8.66 3.77 -16.39
C LEU A 437 8.31 3.03 -15.10
N PHE A 438 9.32 2.47 -14.45
CA PHE A 438 9.20 1.71 -13.20
C PHE A 438 9.76 2.46 -12.00
N GLY A 439 10.10 3.74 -12.15
CA GLY A 439 10.58 4.58 -11.07
C GLY A 439 9.43 5.07 -10.19
N ARG A 440 9.54 4.85 -8.88
CA ARG A 440 8.69 5.45 -7.85
C ARG A 440 9.57 5.95 -6.73
N SER A 441 9.62 7.25 -6.50
CA SER A 441 10.47 7.86 -5.50
C SER A 441 9.71 8.85 -4.62
N PHE A 442 10.35 9.32 -3.55
CA PHE A 442 9.77 10.34 -2.66
C PHE A 442 9.53 11.63 -3.44
N GLY A 443 8.32 12.10 -3.50
CA GLY A 443 7.95 13.32 -4.23
C GLY A 443 6.49 13.70 -4.05
N GLU A 444 6.11 14.74 -4.72
CA GLU A 444 4.72 15.21 -4.83
C GLU A 444 4.02 14.53 -6.01
N SER A 445 4.78 14.08 -7.00
CA SER A 445 4.31 13.34 -8.16
C SER A 445 4.48 11.83 -7.96
N SER A 446 3.66 11.03 -8.64
CA SER A 446 3.76 9.56 -8.63
C SER A 446 5.04 9.04 -9.31
N THR A 447 5.56 9.78 -10.27
CA THR A 447 6.80 9.47 -10.98
C THR A 447 7.90 10.47 -10.62
N PRO A 448 9.18 10.05 -10.56
CA PRO A 448 10.31 10.94 -10.29
C PRO A 448 10.69 11.76 -11.53
N GLN A 449 9.85 12.72 -11.91
CA GLN A 449 10.04 13.60 -13.07
C GLN A 449 9.59 15.02 -12.76
N ASN A 450 10.28 16.01 -13.31
CA ASN A 450 9.89 17.42 -13.31
C ASN A 450 9.60 17.95 -11.91
N GLU A 451 10.50 17.71 -10.94
CA GLU A 451 10.27 18.15 -9.56
C GLU A 451 11.58 18.53 -8.88
N ASN A 452 11.59 19.71 -8.21
CA ASN A 452 12.66 20.13 -7.33
C ASN A 452 12.05 20.49 -5.98
N GLY A 453 12.58 19.94 -4.88
CA GLY A 453 11.98 20.18 -3.58
C GLY A 453 12.88 19.89 -2.39
N TRP A 454 12.56 20.58 -1.31
CA TRP A 454 13.15 20.41 0.02
C TRP A 454 12.07 20.02 1.01
N TYR A 455 12.32 18.95 1.74
CA TYR A 455 11.43 18.48 2.79
C TYR A 455 12.18 18.43 4.11
N LEU A 456 11.62 19.06 5.13
CA LEU A 456 12.10 19.03 6.50
C LEU A 456 11.04 18.38 7.38
N ALA A 457 11.43 17.45 8.24
CA ALA A 457 10.54 16.87 9.24
C ALA A 457 11.23 16.73 10.59
N ALA A 458 10.44 16.81 11.65
CA ALA A 458 10.84 16.57 13.02
C ALA A 458 9.81 15.67 13.71
N GLU A 459 10.31 14.72 14.49
CA GLU A 459 9.51 13.85 15.34
C GLU A 459 10.08 13.93 16.76
N ALA A 460 9.21 14.12 17.76
CA ALA A 460 9.62 14.22 19.15
C ALA A 460 8.61 13.62 20.11
N THR A 461 9.09 13.00 21.19
CA THR A 461 8.32 12.50 22.32
C THR A 461 8.73 13.16 23.63
N PRO A 462 8.60 14.51 23.75
CA PRO A 462 9.17 15.29 24.87
C PRO A 462 8.52 14.99 26.21
N PHE A 463 7.32 14.43 26.21
CA PHE A 463 6.55 14.07 27.40
C PHE A 463 6.08 12.62 27.31
N ALA A 464 6.03 11.93 28.43
CA ALA A 464 5.48 10.59 28.48
C ALA A 464 4.08 10.55 27.85
N ARG A 465 3.85 9.57 26.93
CA ARG A 465 2.56 9.33 26.25
C ARG A 465 2.19 10.35 25.17
N TRP A 466 3.02 11.37 24.92
CA TRP A 466 2.85 12.31 23.81
C TRP A 466 3.86 12.05 22.70
N LYS A 467 3.39 12.09 21.47
CA LYS A 467 4.24 12.09 20.29
C LYS A 467 3.81 13.22 19.36
N PHE A 468 4.77 14.00 18.93
CA PHE A 468 4.58 15.09 17.98
C PHE A 468 5.35 14.80 16.69
N PHE A 469 4.76 15.18 15.59
CA PHE A 469 5.40 15.18 14.29
C PHE A 469 5.05 16.48 13.58
N ALA A 470 6.04 17.12 12.97
CA ALA A 470 5.85 18.29 12.14
C ALA A 470 6.67 18.14 10.85
N SER A 471 6.14 18.61 9.72
CA SER A 471 6.89 18.65 8.47
C SER A 471 6.54 19.83 7.60
N LEU A 472 7.53 20.25 6.80
CA LEU A 472 7.45 21.29 5.79
C LEU A 472 8.03 20.76 4.49
N ASP A 473 7.26 20.77 3.41
CA ASP A 473 7.70 20.43 2.07
C ASP A 473 7.53 21.63 1.14
N LEU A 474 8.63 22.08 0.57
CA LEU A 474 8.65 23.14 -0.43
C LEU A 474 9.06 22.52 -1.76
N PHE A 475 8.22 22.65 -2.78
CA PHE A 475 8.46 22.04 -4.08
C PHE A 475 8.09 22.94 -5.24
N SER A 476 8.75 22.70 -6.37
CA SER A 476 8.53 23.39 -7.62
C SER A 476 8.57 22.42 -8.79
N PHE A 477 7.85 22.76 -9.85
CA PHE A 477 7.81 22.04 -11.09
C PHE A 477 8.33 22.95 -12.21
N PRO A 478 9.57 22.75 -12.67
CA PRO A 478 10.20 23.59 -13.69
C PRO A 478 9.51 23.54 -15.04
N TRP A 479 8.80 22.46 -15.37
CA TRP A 479 8.02 22.28 -16.59
C TRP A 479 6.52 22.20 -16.30
N TRP A 480 5.70 22.30 -17.33
CA TRP A 480 4.25 22.21 -17.26
C TRP A 480 3.80 20.87 -16.69
N LYS A 481 2.63 20.85 -16.06
CA LYS A 481 1.95 19.65 -15.60
C LYS A 481 0.54 19.58 -16.16
N TYR A 482 -0.09 18.43 -16.02
CA TYR A 482 -1.51 18.29 -16.36
C TYR A 482 -2.34 19.34 -15.61
N ARG A 483 -3.13 20.13 -16.34
CA ARG A 483 -3.92 21.28 -15.84
C ARG A 483 -3.09 22.41 -15.19
N ILE A 484 -1.82 22.52 -15.55
CA ILE A 484 -0.95 23.62 -15.09
C ILE A 484 -0.08 24.05 -16.28
N SER A 485 -0.44 25.18 -16.87
CA SER A 485 0.09 25.68 -18.16
C SER A 485 1.35 26.53 -18.06
N LYS A 486 2.04 26.52 -16.91
CA LYS A 486 3.32 27.21 -16.66
C LYS A 486 4.10 26.46 -15.59
N PRO A 487 5.41 26.77 -15.38
CA PRO A 487 6.14 26.36 -14.18
C PRO A 487 5.39 26.76 -12.92
N SER A 488 5.36 25.88 -11.94
CA SER A 488 4.53 26.04 -10.75
C SER A 488 5.27 25.64 -9.48
N LYS A 489 4.75 26.05 -8.33
CA LYS A 489 5.33 25.77 -7.01
C LYS A 489 4.25 25.47 -5.98
N GLY A 490 4.66 24.80 -4.93
CA GLY A 490 3.76 24.48 -3.81
C GLY A 490 4.48 24.39 -2.48
N ALA A 491 3.66 24.33 -1.45
CA ALA A 491 4.09 24.09 -0.08
C ALA A 491 3.09 23.16 0.62
N ASP A 492 3.59 22.25 1.45
CA ASP A 492 2.80 21.31 2.22
C ASP A 492 3.33 21.28 3.66
N VAL A 493 2.51 21.71 4.60
CA VAL A 493 2.84 21.77 6.03
C VAL A 493 1.94 20.80 6.76
N MET A 494 2.51 19.98 7.61
CA MET A 494 1.76 19.01 8.41
C MET A 494 2.20 19.06 9.87
N PHE A 495 1.22 18.97 10.75
CA PHE A 495 1.43 18.83 12.19
C PHE A 495 0.56 17.70 12.72
N GLN A 496 1.14 16.81 13.51
CA GLN A 496 0.44 15.72 14.15
C GLN A 496 0.77 15.67 15.64
N SER A 497 -0.24 15.33 16.42
CA SER A 497 -0.12 15.07 17.85
C SER A 497 -0.85 13.77 18.18
N ALA A 498 -0.16 12.84 18.82
CA ALA A 498 -0.75 11.62 19.33
C ALA A 498 -0.55 11.56 20.84
N TYR A 499 -1.65 11.34 21.56
CA TYR A 499 -1.68 11.23 23.02
C TYR A 499 -2.32 9.93 23.45
N ALA A 500 -1.61 9.10 24.19
CA ALA A 500 -2.09 7.81 24.69
C ALA A 500 -2.01 7.77 26.22
N PRO A 501 -3.00 8.38 26.95
CA PRO A 501 -2.97 8.44 28.42
C PRO A 501 -3.01 7.06 29.07
N ARG A 502 -3.65 6.09 28.41
CA ARG A 502 -3.74 4.68 28.83
C ARG A 502 -3.56 3.77 27.63
N ARG A 503 -3.24 2.48 27.85
CA ARG A 503 -3.12 1.48 26.77
C ARG A 503 -4.40 1.31 25.93
N ASN A 504 -5.56 1.56 26.53
CA ASN A 504 -6.87 1.40 25.89
C ASN A 504 -7.49 2.72 25.44
N LEU A 505 -6.81 3.85 25.56
CA LEU A 505 -7.30 5.16 25.16
C LEU A 505 -6.22 5.91 24.40
N SER A 506 -6.53 6.32 23.18
CA SER A 506 -5.65 7.14 22.35
C SER A 506 -6.41 8.25 21.62
N MET A 507 -5.78 9.39 21.53
CA MET A 507 -6.25 10.57 20.83
C MET A 507 -5.23 10.94 19.77
N TYR A 508 -5.69 11.35 18.61
CA TYR A 508 -4.85 11.76 17.49
C TYR A 508 -5.43 13.00 16.84
N LEU A 509 -4.57 13.97 16.63
CA LEU A 509 -4.88 15.21 15.91
C LEU A 509 -3.91 15.34 14.74
N ASN A 510 -4.43 15.64 13.55
CA ASN A 510 -3.63 15.93 12.35
C ASN A 510 -4.16 17.18 11.69
N TYR A 511 -3.30 18.15 11.48
CA TYR A 511 -3.56 19.34 10.68
C TYR A 511 -2.61 19.36 9.50
N ARG A 512 -3.13 19.59 8.28
CA ARG A 512 -2.35 19.72 7.06
C ARG A 512 -2.79 20.97 6.30
N TYR A 513 -1.83 21.79 5.95
CA TYR A 513 -1.98 22.91 5.05
C TYR A 513 -1.22 22.60 3.76
N LYS A 514 -1.90 22.70 2.61
CA LYS A 514 -1.29 22.47 1.30
C LYS A 514 -1.66 23.60 0.35
N ARG A 515 -0.63 24.24 -0.23
CA ARG A 515 -0.75 25.20 -1.31
C ARG A 515 -0.20 24.59 -2.59
N LYS A 516 -0.95 24.67 -3.66
CA LYS A 516 -0.52 24.29 -5.03
C LYS A 516 -1.00 25.35 -6.02
N ASP A 517 -0.35 25.40 -7.18
CA ASP A 517 -0.84 26.19 -8.29
C ASP A 517 -1.74 25.32 -9.19
N ARG A 518 -2.79 25.91 -9.77
CA ARG A 518 -3.77 25.27 -10.66
C ARG A 518 -4.21 26.26 -11.74
N ASP A 519 -4.47 25.77 -12.97
CA ASP A 519 -5.11 26.56 -13.99
C ASP A 519 -6.57 26.83 -13.64
N VAL A 520 -6.95 28.10 -13.75
CA VAL A 520 -8.33 28.57 -13.58
C VAL A 520 -8.73 29.26 -14.88
N THR A 521 -9.81 28.78 -15.49
CA THR A 521 -10.35 29.36 -16.72
C THR A 521 -11.47 30.32 -16.38
N GLY A 522 -11.35 31.57 -16.78
CA GLY A 522 -12.34 32.61 -16.63
C GLY A 522 -12.64 33.31 -17.97
N THR A 523 -13.42 34.38 -17.95
CA THR A 523 -13.78 35.17 -19.13
C THR A 523 -12.59 35.79 -19.89
N GLY A 524 -11.46 35.98 -19.18
CA GLY A 524 -10.20 36.49 -19.75
C GLY A 524 -9.19 35.45 -20.20
N GLY A 525 -9.57 34.14 -20.21
CA GLY A 525 -8.66 33.05 -20.57
C GLY A 525 -8.24 32.19 -19.35
N THR A 526 -7.21 31.36 -19.53
CA THR A 526 -6.67 30.49 -18.49
C THR A 526 -5.50 31.16 -17.78
N VAL A 527 -5.60 31.30 -16.45
CA VAL A 527 -4.57 31.88 -15.57
C VAL A 527 -4.18 30.88 -14.50
N ILE A 528 -2.91 30.87 -14.11
CA ILE A 528 -2.47 30.10 -12.95
C ILE A 528 -2.83 30.85 -11.66
N GLN A 529 -3.48 30.13 -10.76
CA GLN A 529 -3.87 30.64 -9.44
C GLN A 529 -3.48 29.66 -8.34
N PRO A 530 -3.10 30.14 -7.16
CA PRO A 530 -2.88 29.27 -6.02
C PRO A 530 -4.20 28.73 -5.48
N VAL A 531 -4.20 27.44 -5.15
CA VAL A 531 -5.26 26.77 -4.41
C VAL A 531 -4.74 26.35 -3.05
N TYR A 532 -5.60 26.43 -2.06
CA TYR A 532 -5.26 26.18 -0.67
C TYR A 532 -6.19 25.13 -0.07
N HIS A 533 -5.60 24.12 0.55
CA HIS A 533 -6.30 23.07 1.28
C HIS A 533 -5.90 23.12 2.74
N HIS A 534 -6.87 23.19 3.62
CA HIS A 534 -6.71 23.00 5.05
C HIS A 534 -7.48 21.75 5.44
N LYS A 535 -6.80 20.76 5.96
CA LYS A 535 -7.40 19.51 6.43
C LYS A 535 -7.12 19.35 7.92
N LEU A 536 -8.16 19.13 8.71
CA LEU A 536 -8.08 18.85 10.13
C LEU A 536 -8.76 17.51 10.40
N ARG A 537 -8.07 16.61 11.07
CA ARG A 537 -8.61 15.33 11.55
C ARG A 537 -8.39 15.20 13.04
N TYR A 538 -9.46 14.87 13.76
CA TYR A 538 -9.41 14.41 15.13
C TYR A 538 -9.91 12.98 15.22
N ARG A 539 -9.21 12.13 15.96
CA ARG A 539 -9.61 10.75 16.21
C ARG A 539 -9.46 10.41 17.68
N LEU A 540 -10.51 9.83 18.23
CA LEU A 540 -10.54 9.24 19.56
C LEU A 540 -10.75 7.73 19.42
N THR A 541 -9.87 6.93 19.99
CA THR A 541 -10.02 5.47 20.03
C THR A 541 -10.03 5.02 21.49
N TYR A 542 -11.08 4.30 21.87
CA TYR A 542 -11.24 3.73 23.19
C TYR A 542 -11.55 2.23 23.10
N MET A 543 -10.75 1.41 23.78
CA MET A 543 -10.80 -0.05 23.69
C MET A 543 -11.04 -0.67 25.10
N PRO A 544 -12.26 -0.54 25.68
CA PRO A 544 -12.58 -1.16 26.95
C PRO A 544 -12.85 -2.66 26.79
N GLY A 545 -11.92 -3.50 27.22
CA GLY A 545 -12.05 -4.96 27.13
C GLY A 545 -12.23 -5.46 25.70
N ARG A 546 -13.41 -5.99 25.38
CA ARG A 546 -13.76 -6.56 24.07
C ARG A 546 -14.39 -5.55 23.09
N PHE A 547 -14.64 -4.33 23.52
CA PHE A 547 -15.16 -3.27 22.70
C PHE A 547 -14.02 -2.46 22.06
N THR A 548 -14.25 -1.99 20.84
CA THR A 548 -13.46 -0.92 20.24
C THR A 548 -14.43 0.16 19.78
N LEU A 549 -14.29 1.34 20.36
CA LEU A 549 -15.05 2.53 19.99
C LEU A 549 -14.07 3.52 19.36
N ARG A 550 -14.39 4.00 18.14
CA ARG A 550 -13.58 5.00 17.45
C ARG A 550 -14.47 6.07 16.87
N THR A 551 -14.18 7.30 17.25
CA THR A 551 -14.80 8.50 16.68
C THR A 551 -13.75 9.20 15.84
N THR A 552 -14.07 9.53 14.60
CA THR A 552 -13.21 10.33 13.72
C THR A 552 -14.01 11.50 13.19
N VAL A 553 -13.46 12.70 13.30
CA VAL A 553 -14.05 13.93 12.79
C VAL A 553 -13.03 14.57 11.83
N ASP A 554 -13.49 14.84 10.62
CA ASP A 554 -12.70 15.50 9.58
C ASP A 554 -13.34 16.82 9.18
N TYR A 555 -12.48 17.80 8.95
CA TYR A 555 -12.82 19.06 8.34
C TYR A 555 -11.87 19.34 7.20
N HIS A 556 -12.41 19.67 6.03
CA HIS A 556 -11.66 20.08 4.86
C HIS A 556 -12.14 21.44 4.38
N HIS A 557 -11.26 22.42 4.34
CA HIS A 557 -11.50 23.73 3.76
C HIS A 557 -10.63 23.92 2.52
N PHE A 558 -11.31 24.13 1.38
CA PHE A 558 -10.69 24.45 0.10
C PHE A 558 -10.93 25.91 -0.23
N ARG A 559 -9.91 26.57 -0.75
CA ARG A 559 -9.96 27.97 -1.19
C ARG A 559 -9.22 28.13 -2.49
N GLN A 560 -9.88 28.79 -3.47
CA GLN A 560 -9.33 29.08 -4.77
C GLN A 560 -9.70 30.52 -5.16
N GLN A 561 -8.74 31.28 -5.70
CA GLN A 561 -9.03 32.60 -6.27
C GLN A 561 -9.83 32.41 -7.56
N ASP A 562 -10.86 33.25 -7.81
CA ASP A 562 -11.58 33.21 -9.06
C ASP A 562 -10.71 33.74 -10.24
N GLY A 563 -11.11 33.45 -11.49
CA GLY A 563 -10.38 33.85 -12.66
C GLY A 563 -10.28 35.39 -12.87
N ALA A 564 -11.18 36.16 -12.24
CA ALA A 564 -11.17 37.62 -12.24
C ALA A 564 -10.28 38.22 -11.15
N GLY A 565 -9.78 37.40 -10.22
CA GLY A 565 -8.81 37.80 -9.19
C GLY A 565 -9.39 38.51 -7.97
N TYR A 566 -10.71 38.72 -7.93
CA TYR A 566 -11.35 39.54 -6.89
C TYR A 566 -12.09 38.75 -5.80
N LYS A 567 -12.44 37.49 -6.04
CA LYS A 567 -13.12 36.63 -5.08
C LYS A 567 -12.43 35.29 -4.93
N PHE A 568 -12.48 34.75 -3.73
CA PHE A 568 -12.08 33.39 -3.45
C PHE A 568 -13.30 32.48 -3.50
N GLY A 569 -13.30 31.52 -4.41
CA GLY A 569 -14.16 30.37 -4.31
C GLY A 569 -13.79 29.59 -3.03
N ARG A 570 -14.79 29.26 -2.21
CA ARG A 570 -14.62 28.51 -0.97
C ARG A 570 -15.46 27.25 -1.05
N SER A 571 -14.90 26.15 -0.59
CA SER A 571 -15.61 24.88 -0.47
C SER A 571 -15.24 24.23 0.85
N GLN A 572 -16.23 23.68 1.55
CA GLN A 572 -16.05 23.07 2.85
C GLN A 572 -16.58 21.64 2.84
N GLY A 573 -15.90 20.78 3.55
CA GLY A 573 -16.31 19.40 3.76
C GLY A 573 -16.18 18.99 5.21
N TYR A 574 -17.17 18.29 5.70
CA TYR A 574 -17.25 17.78 7.07
C TYR A 574 -17.57 16.29 7.04
N GLN A 575 -16.97 15.55 7.95
CA GLN A 575 -17.27 14.15 8.14
C GLN A 575 -17.21 13.81 9.61
N CYS A 576 -18.17 12.99 10.05
CA CYS A 576 -18.14 12.35 11.36
C CYS A 576 -18.35 10.86 11.17
N THR A 577 -17.38 10.06 11.62
CA THR A 577 -17.42 8.60 11.54
C THR A 577 -17.38 8.01 12.94
N GLN A 578 -18.32 7.13 13.23
CA GLN A 578 -18.36 6.34 14.45
C GLN A 578 -18.22 4.86 14.11
N LEU A 579 -17.18 4.23 14.61
CA LEU A 579 -16.96 2.79 14.57
C LEU A 579 -17.22 2.20 15.95
N CYS A 580 -18.01 1.13 15.99
CA CYS A 580 -18.20 0.29 17.15
C CYS A 580 -17.91 -1.16 16.76
N SER A 581 -17.01 -1.83 17.48
CA SER A 581 -16.70 -3.24 17.25
C SER A 581 -16.76 -3.99 18.55
N TYR A 582 -17.27 -5.20 18.48
CA TYR A 582 -17.36 -6.11 19.60
C TYR A 582 -16.85 -7.49 19.24
N ALA A 583 -15.96 -8.02 20.06
CA ALA A 583 -15.49 -9.38 19.97
C ALA A 583 -16.20 -10.25 21.01
N PHE A 584 -16.99 -11.20 20.53
CA PHE A 584 -17.75 -12.09 21.41
C PHE A 584 -16.85 -13.05 22.16
N PRO A 585 -17.34 -13.68 23.24
CA PRO A 585 -16.61 -14.75 23.94
C PRO A 585 -16.36 -15.99 23.08
N PHE A 586 -17.13 -16.18 22.04
CA PHE A 586 -16.98 -17.21 21.00
C PHE A 586 -16.39 -16.60 19.72
N PRO A 587 -15.93 -17.40 18.76
CA PRO A 587 -15.12 -16.92 17.63
C PRO A 587 -15.92 -16.08 16.60
N LEU A 588 -16.61 -15.07 17.09
CA LEU A 588 -17.37 -14.09 16.30
C LEU A 588 -16.91 -12.67 16.64
N SER A 589 -16.69 -11.85 15.65
CA SER A 589 -16.57 -10.40 15.82
C SER A 589 -17.48 -9.65 14.87
N VAL A 590 -18.08 -8.57 15.38
CA VAL A 590 -18.97 -7.70 14.64
C VAL A 590 -18.42 -6.28 14.72
N SER A 591 -18.41 -5.58 13.59
CA SER A 591 -18.05 -4.17 13.52
C SER A 591 -19.13 -3.41 12.78
N LEU A 592 -19.61 -2.35 13.37
CA LEU A 592 -20.60 -1.43 12.79
C LEU A 592 -19.94 -0.06 12.63
N GLN A 593 -20.11 0.56 11.49
CA GLN A 593 -19.61 1.90 11.23
C GLN A 593 -20.67 2.75 10.57
N GLY A 594 -20.86 3.97 11.10
CA GLY A 594 -21.68 5.01 10.51
C GLY A 594 -20.82 6.21 10.17
N THR A 595 -20.93 6.73 8.96
CA THR A 595 -20.24 7.92 8.47
C THR A 595 -21.25 8.91 7.93
N TRP A 596 -21.39 10.03 8.60
CA TRP A 596 -22.12 11.19 8.08
C TRP A 596 -21.14 12.13 7.38
N PHE A 597 -21.52 12.64 6.21
CA PHE A 597 -20.70 13.56 5.44
C PHE A 597 -21.52 14.65 4.78
N HIS A 598 -20.89 15.83 4.68
CA HIS A 598 -21.41 16.99 3.99
C HIS A 598 -20.24 17.73 3.35
N THR A 599 -20.26 17.89 2.04
CA THR A 599 -19.29 18.70 1.31
C THR A 599 -19.99 19.58 0.30
N ASP A 600 -19.46 20.77 0.07
CA ASP A 600 -20.06 21.71 -0.89
C ASP A 600 -19.85 21.23 -2.33
N ASP A 601 -18.66 20.67 -2.64
CA ASP A 601 -18.31 20.16 -3.95
C ASP A 601 -17.26 19.03 -3.87
N TYR A 602 -16.72 18.62 -5.03
CA TYR A 602 -15.71 17.57 -5.13
C TYR A 602 -14.32 18.01 -4.60
N ASP A 603 -13.99 19.32 -4.64
CA ASP A 603 -12.70 19.83 -4.16
C ASP A 603 -12.56 19.72 -2.63
N SER A 604 -13.70 19.75 -1.89
CA SER A 604 -13.75 19.54 -0.45
C SER A 604 -14.08 18.12 -0.01
N ARG A 605 -13.99 17.11 -0.91
CA ARG A 605 -14.28 15.71 -0.59
C ARG A 605 -13.53 15.20 0.63
N VAL A 606 -14.16 14.31 1.35
CA VAL A 606 -13.64 13.67 2.57
C VAL A 606 -13.50 12.17 2.39
N TYR A 607 -12.70 11.53 3.23
CA TYR A 607 -12.36 10.11 3.11
C TYR A 607 -12.54 9.40 4.45
N ALA A 608 -13.22 8.26 4.45
CA ALA A 608 -13.33 7.41 5.62
C ALA A 608 -12.80 6.01 5.34
N SER A 609 -11.91 5.51 6.17
CA SER A 609 -11.53 4.11 6.08
C SER A 609 -12.58 3.21 6.71
N GLU A 610 -12.78 2.05 6.14
CA GLU A 610 -13.69 1.02 6.64
C GLU A 610 -12.93 -0.27 6.91
N ARG A 611 -13.40 -1.03 7.91
CA ARG A 611 -12.92 -2.39 8.08
C ARG A 611 -13.30 -3.22 6.86
N GLY A 612 -12.31 -3.68 6.11
CA GLY A 612 -12.45 -4.50 4.90
C GLY A 612 -12.44 -6.01 5.18
N LEU A 613 -12.41 -6.77 4.10
CA LEU A 613 -12.09 -8.19 4.08
C LEU A 613 -10.60 -8.42 4.43
N LEU A 614 -10.15 -9.68 4.44
CA LEU A 614 -8.73 -9.98 4.63
C LEU A 614 -7.91 -9.41 3.46
N TYR A 615 -6.75 -8.87 3.79
CA TYR A 615 -5.77 -8.33 2.84
C TYR A 615 -6.30 -7.20 1.96
N THR A 616 -7.51 -6.69 2.24
CA THR A 616 -8.06 -5.54 1.52
C THR A 616 -8.03 -4.29 2.38
N PHE A 617 -7.70 -3.19 1.74
CA PHE A 617 -7.79 -1.86 2.31
C PHE A 617 -8.53 -0.96 1.33
N HIS A 618 -9.58 -0.34 1.77
CA HIS A 618 -10.38 0.57 0.95
C HIS A 618 -10.77 1.80 1.75
N THR A 619 -10.55 2.96 1.17
CA THR A 619 -10.89 4.26 1.76
C THR A 619 -11.83 4.99 0.82
N PRO A 620 -13.16 4.77 0.94
CA PRO A 620 -14.11 5.46 0.10
C PRO A 620 -14.03 6.97 0.25
N SER A 621 -14.11 7.67 -0.86
CA SER A 621 -14.24 9.12 -0.92
C SER A 621 -15.72 9.52 -0.96
N PHE A 622 -16.05 10.60 -0.27
CA PHE A 622 -17.41 11.13 -0.21
C PHE A 622 -17.43 12.60 -0.62
N TYR A 623 -18.39 12.96 -1.46
CA TYR A 623 -18.70 14.34 -1.83
C TYR A 623 -20.20 14.54 -1.94
N GLY A 624 -20.68 15.77 -1.65
CA GLY A 624 -22.09 16.09 -1.51
C GLY A 624 -22.60 15.78 -0.09
N ARG A 625 -23.88 15.43 0.04
CA ARG A 625 -24.54 15.24 1.34
C ARG A 625 -25.07 13.83 1.46
N GLY A 626 -24.71 13.14 2.54
CA GLY A 626 -25.17 11.77 2.71
C GLY A 626 -24.76 11.10 4.00
N PHE A 627 -25.10 9.83 4.05
CA PHE A 627 -24.75 8.93 5.14
C PHE A 627 -24.35 7.58 4.57
N ARG A 628 -23.28 7.01 5.12
CA ARG A 628 -22.88 5.64 4.84
C ARG A 628 -22.89 4.81 6.11
N CYS A 629 -23.52 3.64 6.04
CA CYS A 629 -23.38 2.61 7.07
C CYS A 629 -22.65 1.40 6.51
N SER A 630 -21.86 0.75 7.33
CA SER A 630 -21.25 -0.54 7.03
C SER A 630 -21.28 -1.47 8.24
N ALA A 631 -21.48 -2.74 7.98
CA ALA A 631 -21.47 -3.81 8.95
C ALA A 631 -20.52 -4.91 8.47
N ARG A 632 -19.61 -5.34 9.33
CA ARG A 632 -18.69 -6.44 9.04
C ARG A 632 -18.83 -7.51 10.12
N LEU A 633 -18.98 -8.74 9.67
CA LEU A 633 -19.03 -9.94 10.49
C LEU A 633 -17.82 -10.81 10.15
N ARG A 634 -17.10 -11.27 11.15
CA ARG A 634 -16.07 -12.29 11.03
C ARG A 634 -16.43 -13.45 11.94
N TYR A 635 -16.44 -14.65 11.38
CA TYR A 635 -16.70 -15.88 12.09
C TYR A 635 -15.61 -16.92 11.80
N ASP A 636 -14.83 -17.25 12.83
CA ASP A 636 -13.78 -18.26 12.78
C ASP A 636 -14.39 -19.60 13.21
N LEU A 637 -14.98 -20.38 12.23
CA LEU A 637 -15.65 -21.66 12.55
C LEU A 637 -14.73 -22.61 13.29
N ASN A 638 -13.49 -22.71 12.84
CA ASN A 638 -12.41 -23.48 13.45
C ASN A 638 -11.06 -22.97 12.92
N LYS A 639 -9.96 -23.67 13.26
CA LYS A 639 -8.60 -23.32 12.79
C LYS A 639 -8.47 -23.37 11.27
N THR A 640 -9.31 -24.16 10.58
CA THR A 640 -9.30 -24.36 9.12
C THR A 640 -10.17 -23.33 8.40
N PHE A 641 -11.40 -23.08 8.85
CA PHE A 641 -12.40 -22.28 8.12
C PHE A 641 -12.69 -20.95 8.83
N MET A 642 -12.66 -19.88 8.05
CA MET A 642 -13.10 -18.56 8.48
C MET A 642 -14.00 -17.94 7.41
N LEU A 643 -15.12 -17.35 7.84
CA LEU A 643 -16.05 -16.60 7.02
C LEU A 643 -16.01 -15.12 7.38
N LEU A 644 -15.93 -14.29 6.38
CA LEU A 644 -16.08 -12.83 6.47
C LEU A 644 -17.25 -12.39 5.61
N ALA A 645 -18.10 -11.51 6.15
CA ALA A 645 -19.14 -10.81 5.42
C ALA A 645 -19.07 -9.33 5.72
N LYS A 646 -19.14 -8.48 4.71
CA LYS A 646 -19.23 -7.03 4.85
C LYS A 646 -20.38 -6.52 4.00
N PHE A 647 -21.30 -5.84 4.63
CA PHE A 647 -22.36 -5.08 3.97
C PHE A 647 -22.06 -3.60 4.07
N GLY A 648 -22.24 -2.85 2.99
CA GLY A 648 -22.07 -1.40 2.94
C GLY A 648 -23.21 -0.74 2.20
N GLN A 649 -23.75 0.37 2.73
CA GLN A 649 -24.76 1.16 2.07
C GLN A 649 -24.44 2.64 2.19
N THR A 650 -24.45 3.36 1.06
CA THR A 650 -24.39 4.83 1.00
C THR A 650 -25.72 5.37 0.51
N VAL A 651 -26.22 6.40 1.18
CA VAL A 651 -27.44 7.13 0.80
C VAL A 651 -27.09 8.60 0.66
N TYR A 652 -27.28 9.14 -0.53
CA TYR A 652 -27.12 10.57 -0.81
C TYR A 652 -28.45 11.31 -0.64
N ARG A 653 -28.37 12.60 -0.25
CA ARG A 653 -29.55 13.46 -0.07
C ARG A 653 -29.63 14.60 -1.08
N ASP A 654 -28.65 14.71 -1.96
CA ASP A 654 -28.42 15.84 -2.86
C ASP A 654 -28.40 15.44 -4.34
N ARG A 655 -28.74 14.19 -4.66
CA ARG A 655 -28.69 13.67 -6.04
C ARG A 655 -29.66 12.52 -6.28
N GLU A 656 -30.04 12.36 -7.54
CA GLU A 656 -30.94 11.29 -8.01
C GLU A 656 -30.18 10.20 -8.78
N ALA A 657 -28.88 10.40 -9.05
CA ALA A 657 -28.02 9.41 -9.68
C ALA A 657 -26.61 9.47 -9.08
N ILE A 658 -25.91 8.34 -9.03
CA ILE A 658 -24.54 8.20 -8.50
C ILE A 658 -23.62 7.79 -9.64
N GLY A 659 -22.51 8.51 -9.84
CA GLY A 659 -21.56 8.27 -10.93
C GLY A 659 -21.99 8.87 -12.26
N SER A 660 -21.39 8.41 -13.34
CA SER A 660 -21.68 8.90 -14.71
C SER A 660 -21.36 7.85 -15.77
N GLY A 661 -21.92 8.00 -16.97
CA GLY A 661 -21.67 7.11 -18.09
C GLY A 661 -22.12 5.67 -17.81
N ASN A 662 -21.29 4.67 -18.15
CA ASN A 662 -21.60 3.27 -17.90
C ASN A 662 -21.67 2.91 -16.41
N ASP A 663 -20.94 3.64 -15.55
CA ASP A 663 -20.91 3.41 -14.10
C ASP A 663 -22.01 4.16 -13.34
N GLU A 664 -22.90 4.86 -14.03
CA GLU A 664 -24.03 5.58 -13.43
C GLU A 664 -25.03 4.60 -12.83
N ILE A 665 -25.38 4.83 -11.57
CA ILE A 665 -26.37 4.09 -10.80
C ILE A 665 -27.62 4.98 -10.68
N PRO A 666 -28.79 4.57 -11.21
CA PRO A 666 -30.04 5.28 -10.99
C PRO A 666 -30.42 5.29 -9.51
N GLY A 667 -30.90 6.45 -9.05
CA GLY A 667 -31.26 6.63 -7.65
C GLY A 667 -30.10 7.14 -6.78
N ASN A 668 -30.45 7.39 -5.52
CA ASN A 668 -29.56 8.01 -4.53
C ASN A 668 -28.91 7.02 -3.56
N ARG A 669 -29.03 5.70 -3.82
CA ARG A 669 -28.55 4.64 -2.92
C ARG A 669 -27.60 3.70 -3.65
N LYS A 670 -26.54 3.32 -2.95
CA LYS A 670 -25.57 2.30 -3.40
C LYS A 670 -25.33 1.34 -2.24
N ALA A 671 -25.65 0.06 -2.42
CA ALA A 671 -25.45 -0.97 -1.41
C ALA A 671 -24.71 -2.19 -2.02
N ASP A 672 -23.80 -2.78 -1.28
CA ASP A 672 -23.01 -3.93 -1.68
C ASP A 672 -22.78 -4.91 -0.51
N LEU A 673 -22.71 -6.19 -0.84
CA LEU A 673 -22.33 -7.26 0.07
C LEU A 673 -21.05 -7.91 -0.45
N GLN A 674 -20.06 -8.01 0.41
CA GLN A 674 -18.79 -8.67 0.14
C GLN A 674 -18.68 -9.90 1.04
N LEU A 675 -18.39 -11.05 0.45
CA LEU A 675 -18.22 -12.32 1.14
C LEU A 675 -16.81 -12.83 0.90
N GLN A 676 -16.19 -13.41 1.93
CA GLN A 676 -14.89 -14.05 1.80
C GLN A 676 -14.81 -15.29 2.67
N LEU A 677 -14.39 -16.40 2.06
CA LEU A 677 -14.09 -17.65 2.73
C LEU A 677 -12.58 -17.87 2.72
N ARG A 678 -12.01 -18.17 3.88
CA ARG A 678 -10.62 -18.60 4.03
C ARG A 678 -10.59 -20.05 4.50
N ILE A 679 -9.76 -20.85 3.85
CA ILE A 679 -9.50 -22.25 4.21
C ILE A 679 -8.00 -22.41 4.43
N LYS A 680 -7.58 -22.94 5.60
CA LYS A 680 -6.19 -23.26 5.93
C LYS A 680 -6.06 -24.76 6.16
N PHE A 681 -5.00 -25.37 5.65
CA PHE A 681 -4.72 -26.80 5.86
C PHE A 681 -3.23 -27.14 5.70
#